data_37b28813d6e5da17136dfcc085a87dfc
#
_entry.id   37b28813d6e5da17136dfcc085a87dfc
#
_cell.length_a   1.000
_cell.length_b   1.000
_cell.length_c   1.000
_cell.angle_alpha   90.00
_cell.angle_beta   90.00
_cell.angle_gamma   90.00
#
_symmetry.space_group_name_H-M   'P 1'
#
loop_
_entity.id
_entity.type
_entity.pdbx_description
1 polymer ?
#
loop_
_entity_poly.entity_id
_entity_poly.type
_entity_poly.pdbx_seq_one_letter_code
_entity_poly.pdbx_strand_id
1 'polypeptide(L)'
;MKVKLLLTKFIKTPEVLFILLIAIIEFIHIQMLFGSAEFLAGGDNYLYLQLGKQIPNFYIWDLSIPLGGRSYAIANLFSFLLLPVPQRLLIFCLYFFKYISFIKLARLFSKKFSAFALLPAMFLFVFNAFESLNPFSLFPLMYGVYLPFSLYYFIKLFESKKINLLTISKLIVLSVVFSSLNSNLPLSVTIFIPQIIYILTFVKQINKINIANLVIYYGILLVSSLWWLFPLVQYYFGTSSGVLSTSWHDFTNQGSFFLNLRFLGQWAWYNRHYLYPYYPFSSYYDKPLVVVGTYLIIFLAFFTSVIKSRSKDKRVFFILILALVSLFLIGGSRPPFGFIYAFLYQNVPMFRVFREPFTKFGELYVLSISLLFYIFLLSIKERIKVKWQPLVFIFFLFLVILGAKPLLLGEHVWDKWNGSMRSFRIRVPEYWKEFEEYQKNNLKDARILAVPKVYYGSAWSWPYGFSSADDVAVNFVSNGNSILRRPLDTGSISGEVVDNIYNVKDLPMNYFSLLGVDYILRENDLDWRYSGELTLSPSKNDVFVESLKLKKVAEFGKFTSEYLKKVTNDESDPKLRNSLYEELYDRPALELFKVKDEYLVPKFFVPETLIYANAKVKEFPHILKFSNYPSKLGIFLSDSEKKLSLKGLEFTDIYSFGKRQVASQTRYLVKVPKSGQYNVYIEEGELERIGYPKIVPIIEGVDVISTSDFIASWYGAGVANFNENKSYEVTLKIPKQDNLFGSTEPWFQGKYEEGNDVSSLMKSLFNVAGGVMYYKEIKDIRSGVLYGLSFDYVVESGAFGVAVVGTSSYGAQVLLTKELSGSGNYYNEFKSTNVVEEVYLFIYDYPLESGLPSDVKIENFEVKNVIEPLLVFKSVGDDKQETLVDGQVPKISFNKVNPTKYTLEITNAVEPYNLIFNETFDKNWKLYFGGKKEIASDRHVMINGYANAWFIKPTDTDNQPDYTLIVEYTSQRLFYFLLVVCVILFIGASVFLLWYVYVKIKKLQLT
;
A
#
# COMPACT_ATOMS: atom_id res chain seq x y z
N MET A 1 -47.25 -28.84 14.72
CA MET A 1 -46.90 -30.22 14.34
C MET A 1 -46.44 -30.32 12.89
N LYS A 2 -47.20 -29.83 11.90
CA LYS A 2 -46.82 -29.87 10.47
C LYS A 2 -45.45 -29.21 10.13
N VAL A 3 -45.15 -28.07 10.74
CA VAL A 3 -43.84 -27.38 10.54
C VAL A 3 -42.67 -28.20 11.09
N LYS A 4 -42.85 -28.87 12.25
CA LYS A 4 -41.84 -29.76 12.83
C LYS A 4 -41.62 -31.01 11.96
N LEU A 5 -42.68 -31.53 11.35
CA LEU A 5 -42.59 -32.65 10.41
C LEU A 5 -41.94 -32.29 9.07
N LEU A 6 -42.20 -31.07 8.56
CA LEU A 6 -41.59 -30.53 7.36
C LEU A 6 -40.10 -30.24 7.59
N LEU A 7 -39.74 -29.66 8.74
CA LEU A 7 -38.32 -29.46 9.13
C LEU A 7 -37.60 -30.80 9.28
N THR A 8 -38.21 -31.80 9.89
CA THR A 8 -37.62 -33.13 10.05
C THR A 8 -37.46 -33.87 8.72
N LYS A 9 -38.41 -33.73 7.78
CA LYS A 9 -38.27 -34.24 6.38
C LYS A 9 -37.18 -33.47 5.59
N PHE A 10 -37.14 -32.18 5.78
CA PHE A 10 -36.14 -31.33 5.11
C PHE A 10 -34.71 -31.64 5.59
N ILE A 11 -34.51 -31.77 6.92
CA ILE A 11 -33.21 -32.11 7.53
C ILE A 11 -32.73 -33.51 7.11
N LYS A 12 -33.59 -34.43 6.78
CA LYS A 12 -33.28 -35.81 6.35
C LYS A 12 -32.92 -35.91 4.85
N THR A 13 -32.96 -34.82 4.08
CA THR A 13 -32.51 -34.88 2.68
C THR A 13 -31.00 -35.04 2.60
N PRO A 14 -30.47 -35.91 1.68
CA PRO A 14 -29.03 -36.09 1.55
C PRO A 14 -28.25 -34.80 1.32
N GLU A 15 -28.88 -33.83 0.69
CA GLU A 15 -28.28 -32.51 0.42
C GLU A 15 -28.11 -31.68 1.68
N VAL A 16 -29.08 -31.66 2.56
CA VAL A 16 -29.03 -30.92 3.84
C VAL A 16 -28.01 -31.58 4.77
N LEU A 17 -28.00 -32.92 4.85
CA LEU A 17 -26.98 -33.64 5.62
C LEU A 17 -25.57 -33.34 5.08
N PHE A 18 -25.41 -33.25 3.75
CA PHE A 18 -24.14 -32.89 3.13
C PHE A 18 -23.69 -31.45 3.50
N ILE A 19 -24.62 -30.48 3.50
CA ILE A 19 -24.34 -29.10 3.90
C ILE A 19 -23.97 -29.02 5.40
N LEU A 20 -24.65 -29.78 6.25
CA LEU A 20 -24.31 -29.85 7.67
C LEU A 20 -22.92 -30.46 7.90
N LEU A 21 -22.58 -31.52 7.16
CA LEU A 21 -21.24 -32.11 7.21
C LEU A 21 -20.16 -31.07 6.83
N ILE A 22 -20.39 -30.29 5.77
CA ILE A 22 -19.48 -29.22 5.35
C ILE A 22 -19.35 -28.18 6.47
N ALA A 23 -20.44 -27.77 7.11
CA ALA A 23 -20.40 -26.81 8.20
C ALA A 23 -19.57 -27.32 9.40
N ILE A 24 -19.67 -28.62 9.71
CA ILE A 24 -18.86 -29.26 10.78
C ILE A 24 -17.38 -29.29 10.39
N ILE A 25 -17.06 -29.70 9.17
CA ILE A 25 -15.68 -29.73 8.68
C ILE A 25 -15.08 -28.33 8.75
N GLU A 26 -15.81 -27.32 8.31
CA GLU A 26 -15.35 -25.94 8.31
C GLU A 26 -15.19 -25.38 9.73
N PHE A 27 -16.08 -25.74 10.64
CA PHE A 27 -15.95 -25.37 12.06
C PHE A 27 -14.64 -25.93 12.64
N ILE A 28 -14.31 -27.19 12.36
CA ILE A 28 -13.06 -27.82 12.82
C ILE A 28 -11.86 -27.13 12.17
N HIS A 29 -11.93 -26.87 10.86
CA HIS A 29 -10.88 -26.16 10.13
C HIS A 29 -10.56 -24.80 10.75
N ILE A 30 -11.59 -24.00 11.06
CA ILE A 30 -11.41 -22.68 11.69
C ILE A 30 -10.77 -22.80 13.08
N GLN A 31 -11.12 -23.82 13.86
CA GLN A 31 -10.44 -24.03 15.16
C GLN A 31 -8.96 -24.36 14.98
N MET A 32 -8.60 -25.16 13.97
CA MET A 32 -7.20 -25.46 13.65
C MET A 32 -6.45 -24.24 13.14
N LEU A 33 -7.12 -23.42 12.30
CA LEU A 33 -6.56 -22.20 11.72
C LEU A 33 -6.17 -21.17 12.79
N PHE A 34 -7.05 -20.92 13.76
CA PHE A 34 -6.83 -19.93 14.81
C PHE A 34 -6.01 -20.48 15.99
N GLY A 35 -6.16 -21.75 16.33
CA GLY A 35 -5.55 -22.28 17.55
C GLY A 35 -5.91 -21.43 18.77
N SER A 36 -4.90 -20.97 19.52
CA SER A 36 -5.04 -20.11 20.70
C SER A 36 -4.98 -18.60 20.38
N ALA A 37 -4.85 -18.22 19.12
CA ALA A 37 -4.72 -16.81 18.72
C ALA A 37 -6.00 -16.00 18.96
N GLU A 38 -5.83 -14.73 19.31
CA GLU A 38 -6.93 -13.76 19.37
C GLU A 38 -7.35 -13.36 17.97
N PHE A 39 -6.36 -13.04 17.12
CA PHE A 39 -6.54 -12.63 15.73
C PHE A 39 -5.58 -13.37 14.80
N LEU A 40 -5.98 -13.43 13.52
CA LEU A 40 -5.07 -13.73 12.41
C LEU A 40 -4.78 -12.43 11.67
N ALA A 41 -3.55 -12.03 11.66
CA ALA A 41 -3.09 -10.83 10.97
C ALA A 41 -1.62 -10.96 10.55
N GLY A 42 -1.19 -10.13 9.62
CA GLY A 42 0.19 -10.08 9.13
C GLY A 42 0.26 -9.76 7.64
N GLY A 43 1.36 -9.18 7.22
CA GLY A 43 1.50 -8.65 5.87
C GLY A 43 0.39 -7.63 5.56
N ASP A 44 -0.29 -7.78 4.43
CA ASP A 44 -1.39 -6.91 3.99
C ASP A 44 -2.72 -7.16 4.75
N ASN A 45 -2.75 -8.07 5.73
CA ASN A 45 -3.97 -8.52 6.42
C ASN A 45 -4.06 -7.96 7.84
N TYR A 46 -4.09 -6.65 8.00
CA TYR A 46 -4.19 -5.93 9.29
C TYR A 46 -5.60 -5.42 9.59
N LEU A 47 -6.49 -5.38 8.61
CA LEU A 47 -7.86 -4.83 8.73
C LEU A 47 -8.67 -5.42 9.90
N TYR A 48 -8.39 -6.64 10.28
CA TYR A 48 -9.08 -7.32 11.39
C TYR A 48 -8.82 -6.70 12.76
N LEU A 49 -7.71 -5.99 12.94
CA LEU A 49 -7.42 -5.25 14.17
C LEU A 49 -8.41 -4.10 14.38
N GLN A 50 -9.02 -3.61 13.30
CA GLN A 50 -9.99 -2.51 13.29
C GLN A 50 -11.45 -2.98 13.39
N LEU A 51 -11.77 -4.23 13.05
CA LEU A 51 -13.15 -4.74 12.87
C LEU A 51 -14.06 -4.66 14.10
N GLY A 52 -13.53 -4.48 15.29
CA GLY A 52 -14.35 -4.32 16.50
C GLY A 52 -14.61 -2.87 16.93
N LYS A 53 -13.95 -1.89 16.28
CA LYS A 53 -13.81 -0.54 16.82
C LYS A 53 -14.44 0.55 15.96
N GLN A 54 -14.66 0.29 14.69
CA GLN A 54 -15.14 1.31 13.76
C GLN A 54 -16.65 1.18 13.52
N ILE A 55 -17.40 2.15 14.02
CA ILE A 55 -18.69 2.53 13.43
C ILE A 55 -18.37 2.84 11.96
N PRO A 56 -19.17 2.36 10.98
CA PRO A 56 -18.90 2.57 9.56
C PRO A 56 -18.62 4.03 9.29
N ASN A 57 -17.42 4.30 8.85
CA ASN A 57 -17.02 5.66 8.50
C ASN A 57 -17.45 5.90 7.05
N PHE A 58 -18.66 6.45 6.86
CA PHE A 58 -19.20 6.78 5.55
C PHE A 58 -18.62 8.09 4.98
N TYR A 59 -17.39 8.42 5.35
CA TYR A 59 -16.71 9.60 4.87
C TYR A 59 -15.62 9.23 3.87
N ILE A 60 -15.62 9.95 2.73
CA ILE A 60 -14.59 9.79 1.69
C ILE A 60 -13.34 10.62 1.99
N TRP A 61 -13.27 11.27 3.14
CA TRP A 61 -12.09 11.88 3.69
C TRP A 61 -11.71 11.17 4.99
N ASP A 62 -10.50 10.66 5.05
CA ASP A 62 -10.01 9.85 6.17
C ASP A 62 -8.90 10.60 6.90
N LEU A 63 -9.11 10.82 8.19
CA LEU A 63 -8.14 11.46 9.07
C LEU A 63 -7.07 10.49 9.56
N SER A 64 -7.24 9.19 9.38
CA SER A 64 -6.21 8.19 9.68
C SER A 64 -5.09 8.15 8.63
N ILE A 65 -5.37 8.70 7.43
CA ILE A 65 -4.32 8.93 6.43
C ILE A 65 -3.44 10.09 6.90
N PRO A 66 -2.11 9.97 6.83
CA PRO A 66 -1.19 11.05 7.21
C PRO A 66 -1.58 12.39 6.58
N LEU A 67 -1.73 13.43 7.41
CA LEU A 67 -2.20 14.76 7.02
C LEU A 67 -3.64 14.83 6.50
N GLY A 68 -4.42 13.75 6.63
CA GLY A 68 -5.74 13.59 6.03
C GLY A 68 -5.68 13.28 4.53
N GLY A 69 -6.62 12.54 4.02
CA GLY A 69 -6.61 12.16 2.62
C GLY A 69 -7.91 11.58 2.11
N ARG A 70 -8.00 11.41 0.79
CA ARG A 70 -9.13 10.72 0.17
C ARG A 70 -9.15 9.27 0.61
N SER A 71 -10.24 8.87 1.22
CA SER A 71 -10.53 7.48 1.51
C SER A 71 -11.49 6.92 0.46
N TYR A 72 -11.23 5.73 0.02
CA TYR A 72 -12.27 4.90 -0.52
C TYR A 72 -12.87 4.09 0.65
N ALA A 73 -13.89 4.60 1.28
CA ALA A 73 -14.57 4.12 2.50
C ALA A 73 -15.01 2.64 2.52
N ILE A 74 -14.38 1.80 1.75
CA ILE A 74 -14.84 0.48 1.29
C ILE A 74 -14.65 -0.59 2.35
N ALA A 75 -13.56 -0.51 3.11
CA ALA A 75 -13.34 -1.40 4.25
C ALA A 75 -14.43 -1.22 5.32
N ASN A 76 -15.00 -0.02 5.38
CA ASN A 76 -15.96 0.38 6.39
C ASN A 76 -17.40 -0.10 6.11
N LEU A 77 -17.81 -0.30 4.84
CA LEU A 77 -19.14 -0.85 4.56
C LEU A 77 -19.27 -2.30 5.01
N PHE A 78 -18.17 -3.05 4.94
CA PHE A 78 -18.18 -4.44 5.42
C PHE A 78 -18.44 -4.50 6.92
N SER A 79 -17.90 -3.57 7.71
CA SER A 79 -18.18 -3.45 9.13
C SER A 79 -19.64 -3.04 9.42
N PHE A 80 -20.28 -2.31 8.50
CA PHE A 80 -21.71 -1.98 8.61
C PHE A 80 -22.65 -3.17 8.43
N LEU A 81 -22.37 -4.01 7.42
CA LEU A 81 -23.18 -5.19 7.14
C LEU A 81 -22.92 -6.35 8.11
N LEU A 82 -21.77 -6.36 8.77
CA LEU A 82 -21.30 -7.45 9.62
C LEU A 82 -20.94 -6.97 11.03
N LEU A 83 -21.69 -6.01 11.57
CA LEU A 83 -21.55 -5.44 12.93
C LEU A 83 -21.00 -6.45 13.93
N PRO A 84 -20.12 -6.06 14.79
CA PRO A 84 -18.87 -6.60 15.30
C PRO A 84 -18.83 -8.13 15.25
N VAL A 85 -18.76 -8.66 14.02
CA VAL A 85 -18.63 -10.10 13.84
C VAL A 85 -17.21 -10.50 14.19
N PRO A 86 -17.02 -11.41 15.16
CA PRO A 86 -15.69 -11.94 15.45
C PRO A 86 -15.03 -12.46 14.17
N GLN A 87 -13.72 -12.18 14.01
CA GLN A 87 -12.98 -12.63 12.80
C GLN A 87 -13.19 -14.12 12.51
N ARG A 88 -13.24 -14.98 13.55
CA ARG A 88 -13.49 -16.42 13.41
C ARG A 88 -14.81 -16.73 12.71
N LEU A 89 -15.88 -16.03 13.08
CA LEU A 89 -17.20 -16.22 12.49
C LEU A 89 -17.24 -15.68 11.05
N LEU A 90 -16.59 -14.55 10.80
CA LEU A 90 -16.49 -13.98 9.46
C LEU A 90 -15.76 -14.92 8.48
N ILE A 91 -14.59 -15.42 8.86
CA ILE A 91 -13.80 -16.35 8.04
C ILE A 91 -14.58 -17.67 7.87
N PHE A 92 -15.21 -18.19 8.93
CA PHE A 92 -16.11 -19.35 8.83
C PHE A 92 -17.22 -19.12 7.78
N CYS A 93 -17.91 -17.98 7.83
CA CYS A 93 -18.95 -17.67 6.86
C CYS A 93 -18.43 -17.59 5.44
N LEU A 94 -17.26 -16.96 5.22
CA LEU A 94 -16.67 -16.85 3.89
C LEU A 94 -16.31 -18.23 3.31
N TYR A 95 -15.62 -19.08 4.07
CA TYR A 95 -15.34 -20.44 3.63
C TYR A 95 -16.63 -21.25 3.38
N PHE A 96 -17.58 -21.19 4.31
CA PHE A 96 -18.85 -21.87 4.15
C PHE A 96 -19.61 -21.43 2.90
N PHE A 97 -19.69 -20.13 2.63
CA PHE A 97 -20.32 -19.62 1.41
C PHE A 97 -19.50 -19.91 0.15
N LYS A 98 -18.18 -20.07 0.23
CA LYS A 98 -17.34 -20.53 -0.87
C LYS A 98 -17.73 -21.94 -1.31
N TYR A 99 -17.97 -22.86 -0.39
CA TYR A 99 -18.54 -24.16 -0.70
C TYR A 99 -19.91 -24.07 -1.38
N ILE A 100 -20.82 -23.27 -0.81
CA ILE A 100 -22.18 -23.13 -1.35
C ILE A 100 -22.17 -22.53 -2.76
N SER A 101 -21.31 -21.57 -3.02
CA SER A 101 -21.18 -20.94 -4.34
C SER A 101 -20.71 -21.95 -5.40
N PHE A 102 -19.71 -22.76 -5.06
CA PHE A 102 -19.22 -23.84 -5.93
C PHE A 102 -20.30 -24.88 -6.21
N ILE A 103 -20.99 -25.36 -5.18
CA ILE A 103 -22.09 -26.32 -5.31
C ILE A 103 -23.16 -25.82 -6.29
N LYS A 104 -23.58 -24.55 -6.15
CA LYS A 104 -24.58 -23.95 -7.04
C LYS A 104 -24.11 -23.88 -8.49
N LEU A 105 -22.88 -23.47 -8.71
CA LEU A 105 -22.31 -23.41 -10.05
C LEU A 105 -22.13 -24.80 -10.67
N ALA A 106 -21.58 -25.75 -9.92
CA ALA A 106 -21.39 -27.14 -10.36
C ALA A 106 -22.71 -27.81 -10.81
N ARG A 107 -23.83 -27.46 -10.14
CA ARG A 107 -25.18 -27.97 -10.50
C ARG A 107 -25.67 -27.52 -11.87
N LEU A 108 -25.06 -26.54 -12.51
CA LEU A 108 -25.37 -26.21 -13.90
C LEU A 108 -24.88 -27.30 -14.87
N PHE A 109 -23.88 -28.09 -14.45
CA PHE A 109 -23.28 -29.14 -15.25
C PHE A 109 -23.85 -30.53 -14.98
N SER A 110 -24.53 -30.76 -13.84
CA SER A 110 -25.26 -31.98 -13.53
C SER A 110 -26.50 -31.71 -12.71
N LYS A 111 -27.66 -32.17 -13.22
CA LYS A 111 -28.96 -32.04 -12.51
C LYS A 111 -29.06 -32.99 -11.30
N LYS A 112 -28.30 -34.10 -11.30
CA LYS A 112 -28.33 -35.10 -10.23
C LYS A 112 -27.29 -34.76 -9.17
N PHE A 113 -27.69 -34.77 -7.91
CA PHE A 113 -26.78 -34.64 -6.78
C PHE A 113 -25.86 -35.86 -6.69
N SER A 114 -24.60 -35.67 -6.57
CA SER A 114 -23.59 -36.69 -6.38
C SER A 114 -22.48 -36.25 -5.44
N ALA A 115 -22.57 -36.70 -4.16
CA ALA A 115 -21.52 -36.44 -3.18
C ALA A 115 -20.16 -37.00 -3.65
N PHE A 116 -20.17 -38.14 -4.37
CA PHE A 116 -18.99 -38.76 -4.96
C PHE A 116 -18.16 -37.78 -5.81
N ALA A 117 -18.81 -37.04 -6.71
CA ALA A 117 -18.10 -36.11 -7.57
C ALA A 117 -17.91 -34.73 -6.92
N LEU A 118 -18.89 -34.30 -6.10
CA LEU A 118 -18.94 -32.95 -5.58
C LEU A 118 -17.93 -32.72 -4.45
N LEU A 119 -17.77 -33.68 -3.51
CA LEU A 119 -16.92 -33.51 -2.35
C LEU A 119 -15.43 -33.34 -2.70
N PRO A 120 -14.79 -34.23 -3.50
CA PRO A 120 -13.38 -34.02 -3.87
C PRO A 120 -13.15 -32.77 -4.70
N ALA A 121 -14.06 -32.45 -5.66
CA ALA A 121 -13.90 -31.26 -6.50
C ALA A 121 -14.07 -29.95 -5.71
N MET A 122 -14.98 -29.95 -4.77
CA MET A 122 -15.23 -28.83 -3.87
C MET A 122 -14.06 -28.62 -2.91
N PHE A 123 -13.48 -29.71 -2.38
CA PHE A 123 -12.26 -29.63 -1.55
C PHE A 123 -11.07 -29.12 -2.35
N LEU A 124 -10.93 -29.52 -3.62
CA LEU A 124 -9.91 -28.96 -4.51
C LEU A 124 -10.11 -27.45 -4.72
N PHE A 125 -11.37 -26.98 -4.80
CA PHE A 125 -11.67 -25.56 -4.95
C PHE A 125 -11.38 -24.75 -3.68
N VAL A 126 -11.66 -25.30 -2.50
CA VAL A 126 -11.54 -24.58 -1.24
C VAL A 126 -10.17 -24.76 -0.60
N PHE A 127 -9.58 -25.96 -0.69
CA PHE A 127 -8.30 -26.29 -0.09
C PHE A 127 -7.27 -26.67 -1.15
N ASN A 128 -6.39 -25.77 -1.45
CA ASN A 128 -5.31 -25.97 -2.42
C ASN A 128 -4.12 -25.06 -2.10
N ALA A 129 -3.02 -25.21 -2.84
CA ALA A 129 -1.81 -24.43 -2.61
C ALA A 129 -1.99 -22.92 -2.87
N PHE A 130 -2.87 -22.54 -3.81
CA PHE A 130 -3.18 -21.13 -4.05
C PHE A 130 -3.87 -20.48 -2.83
N GLU A 131 -4.86 -21.15 -2.25
CA GLU A 131 -5.56 -20.65 -1.06
C GLU A 131 -4.65 -20.57 0.16
N SER A 132 -3.62 -21.41 0.24
CA SER A 132 -2.64 -21.39 1.32
C SER A 132 -1.83 -20.10 1.38
N LEU A 133 -1.82 -19.30 0.30
CA LEU A 133 -1.12 -18.01 0.26
C LEU A 133 -1.81 -16.93 1.11
N ASN A 134 -3.14 -16.96 1.12
CA ASN A 134 -3.96 -15.92 1.73
C ASN A 134 -5.16 -16.50 2.49
N PRO A 135 -4.96 -17.42 3.44
CA PRO A 135 -6.02 -18.25 4.01
C PRO A 135 -7.02 -17.49 4.88
N PHE A 136 -6.67 -16.30 5.33
CA PHE A 136 -7.51 -15.40 6.12
C PHE A 136 -7.61 -13.99 5.51
N SER A 137 -7.09 -13.81 4.30
CA SER A 137 -7.18 -12.54 3.60
C SER A 137 -8.62 -12.29 3.14
N LEU A 138 -9.17 -11.15 3.55
CA LEU A 138 -10.58 -10.83 3.35
C LEU A 138 -10.96 -10.79 1.87
N PHE A 139 -10.21 -10.05 1.05
CA PHE A 139 -10.57 -9.85 -0.36
C PHE A 139 -10.44 -11.10 -1.22
N PRO A 140 -9.37 -11.91 -1.16
CA PRO A 140 -9.32 -13.19 -1.84
C PRO A 140 -10.44 -14.15 -1.43
N LEU A 141 -10.73 -14.28 -0.12
CA LEU A 141 -11.84 -15.13 0.34
C LEU A 141 -13.20 -14.66 -0.18
N MET A 142 -13.47 -13.35 -0.13
CA MET A 142 -14.68 -12.78 -0.71
C MET A 142 -14.78 -13.02 -2.21
N TYR A 143 -13.66 -12.90 -2.92
CA TYR A 143 -13.59 -13.18 -4.35
C TYR A 143 -13.90 -14.65 -4.65
N GLY A 144 -13.34 -15.58 -3.88
CA GLY A 144 -13.64 -17.02 -3.99
C GLY A 144 -15.11 -17.37 -3.77
N VAL A 145 -15.84 -16.57 -2.96
CA VAL A 145 -17.30 -16.69 -2.80
C VAL A 145 -18.05 -16.05 -3.99
N TYR A 146 -17.68 -14.83 -4.32
CA TYR A 146 -18.43 -14.01 -5.26
C TYR A 146 -18.30 -14.49 -6.71
N LEU A 147 -17.11 -14.93 -7.12
CA LEU A 147 -16.83 -15.38 -8.48
C LEU A 147 -17.75 -16.52 -8.96
N PRO A 148 -17.89 -17.65 -8.23
CA PRO A 148 -18.79 -18.71 -8.66
C PRO A 148 -20.27 -18.29 -8.61
N PHE A 149 -20.69 -17.48 -7.62
CA PHE A 149 -22.06 -16.98 -7.55
C PHE A 149 -22.38 -16.01 -8.69
N SER A 150 -21.48 -15.07 -8.98
CA SER A 150 -21.61 -14.10 -10.07
C SER A 150 -21.77 -14.85 -11.41
N LEU A 151 -20.87 -15.81 -11.68
CA LEU A 151 -20.94 -16.63 -12.88
C LEU A 151 -22.23 -17.47 -12.95
N TYR A 152 -22.68 -18.04 -11.82
CA TYR A 152 -23.93 -18.78 -11.74
C TYR A 152 -25.13 -17.92 -12.14
N TYR A 153 -25.27 -16.71 -11.57
CA TYR A 153 -26.38 -15.82 -11.85
C TYR A 153 -26.30 -15.22 -13.25
N PHE A 154 -25.08 -14.94 -13.73
CA PHE A 154 -24.85 -14.54 -15.11
C PHE A 154 -25.37 -15.58 -16.10
N ILE A 155 -24.95 -16.84 -15.95
CA ILE A 155 -25.43 -17.95 -16.82
C ILE A 155 -26.94 -18.09 -16.74
N LYS A 156 -27.52 -18.04 -15.53
CA LYS A 156 -28.97 -18.14 -15.32
C LYS A 156 -29.77 -17.03 -16.00
N LEU A 157 -29.27 -15.80 -15.99
CA LEU A 157 -29.90 -14.68 -16.69
C LEU A 157 -29.68 -14.78 -18.18
N PHE A 158 -28.46 -15.12 -18.59
CA PHE A 158 -28.14 -15.29 -20.03
C PHE A 158 -28.99 -16.36 -20.70
N GLU A 159 -29.19 -17.52 -20.06
CA GLU A 159 -29.99 -18.64 -20.58
C GLU A 159 -31.51 -18.45 -20.39
N SER A 160 -31.92 -17.43 -19.66
CA SER A 160 -33.35 -17.20 -19.36
C SER A 160 -34.11 -16.70 -20.58
N LYS A 161 -35.27 -17.31 -20.84
CA LYS A 161 -36.20 -16.89 -21.91
C LYS A 161 -37.10 -15.69 -21.53
N LYS A 162 -37.01 -15.19 -20.30
CA LYS A 162 -37.78 -14.06 -19.78
C LYS A 162 -37.00 -13.35 -18.66
N ILE A 163 -37.36 -12.12 -18.37
CA ILE A 163 -36.84 -11.37 -17.23
C ILE A 163 -37.30 -12.08 -15.94
N ASN A 164 -36.33 -12.43 -15.08
CA ASN A 164 -36.58 -13.17 -13.84
C ASN A 164 -36.25 -12.31 -12.61
N LEU A 165 -37.28 -11.65 -12.05
CA LEU A 165 -37.14 -10.75 -10.91
C LEU A 165 -36.50 -11.43 -9.68
N LEU A 166 -36.80 -12.72 -9.43
CA LEU A 166 -36.18 -13.45 -8.31
C LEU A 166 -34.67 -13.59 -8.49
N THR A 167 -34.21 -13.88 -9.70
CA THR A 167 -32.77 -13.98 -10.00
C THR A 167 -32.12 -12.61 -9.91
N ILE A 168 -32.77 -11.57 -10.41
CA ILE A 168 -32.34 -10.18 -10.36
C ILE A 168 -32.18 -9.72 -8.90
N SER A 169 -33.20 -9.94 -8.06
CA SER A 169 -33.14 -9.54 -6.63
C SER A 169 -32.00 -10.24 -5.88
N LYS A 170 -31.77 -11.54 -6.15
CA LYS A 170 -30.62 -12.25 -5.59
C LYS A 170 -29.29 -11.68 -6.05
N LEU A 171 -29.18 -11.29 -7.31
CA LEU A 171 -27.98 -10.65 -7.85
C LEU A 171 -27.73 -9.29 -7.21
N ILE A 172 -28.77 -8.47 -7.03
CA ILE A 172 -28.65 -7.16 -6.33
C ILE A 172 -28.10 -7.36 -4.93
N VAL A 173 -28.73 -8.23 -4.15
CA VAL A 173 -28.26 -8.51 -2.77
C VAL A 173 -26.81 -9.00 -2.76
N LEU A 174 -26.48 -9.94 -3.64
CA LEU A 174 -25.12 -10.46 -3.77
C LEU A 174 -24.11 -9.35 -4.12
N SER A 175 -24.41 -8.53 -5.11
CA SER A 175 -23.50 -7.47 -5.59
C SER A 175 -23.29 -6.38 -4.53
N VAL A 176 -24.30 -6.07 -3.73
CA VAL A 176 -24.15 -5.09 -2.63
C VAL A 176 -23.38 -5.70 -1.46
N VAL A 177 -23.68 -6.93 -1.06
CA VAL A 177 -22.98 -7.60 0.06
C VAL A 177 -21.47 -7.76 -0.23
N PHE A 178 -21.13 -8.07 -1.48
CA PHE A 178 -19.72 -8.25 -1.88
C PHE A 178 -19.10 -7.01 -2.54
N SER A 179 -19.75 -5.84 -2.45
CA SER A 179 -19.23 -4.61 -3.07
C SER A 179 -17.88 -4.16 -2.53
N SER A 180 -17.56 -4.43 -1.26
CA SER A 180 -16.25 -4.15 -0.67
C SER A 180 -15.07 -4.90 -1.32
N LEU A 181 -15.33 -6.01 -2.04
CA LEU A 181 -14.32 -6.68 -2.86
C LEU A 181 -13.67 -5.73 -3.88
N ASN A 182 -14.41 -4.72 -4.28
CA ASN A 182 -14.01 -3.77 -5.32
C ASN A 182 -12.88 -2.80 -4.88
N SER A 183 -12.52 -2.77 -3.60
CA SER A 183 -11.27 -2.12 -3.15
C SER A 183 -10.04 -2.77 -3.78
N ASN A 184 -10.13 -4.04 -4.15
CA ASN A 184 -9.14 -4.71 -4.98
C ASN A 184 -9.64 -4.72 -6.44
N LEU A 185 -9.52 -3.58 -7.13
CA LEU A 185 -9.98 -3.40 -8.51
C LEU A 185 -9.54 -4.51 -9.46
N PRO A 186 -8.27 -4.99 -9.45
CA PRO A 186 -7.86 -6.10 -10.29
C PRO A 186 -8.71 -7.35 -10.10
N LEU A 187 -9.01 -7.77 -8.87
CA LEU A 187 -9.87 -8.93 -8.62
C LEU A 187 -11.29 -8.71 -9.16
N SER A 188 -11.84 -7.51 -8.99
CA SER A 188 -13.18 -7.19 -9.49
C SER A 188 -13.29 -7.26 -11.01
N VAL A 189 -12.27 -6.79 -11.72
CA VAL A 189 -12.24 -6.82 -13.19
C VAL A 189 -12.13 -8.25 -13.71
N THR A 190 -11.43 -9.15 -13.01
CA THR A 190 -11.29 -10.55 -13.45
C THR A 190 -12.60 -11.31 -13.47
N ILE A 191 -13.65 -10.86 -12.75
CA ILE A 191 -15.00 -11.45 -12.77
C ILE A 191 -15.60 -11.43 -14.18
N PHE A 192 -15.23 -10.48 -15.02
CA PHE A 192 -15.74 -10.36 -16.39
C PHE A 192 -15.13 -11.39 -17.36
N ILE A 193 -13.96 -11.93 -17.06
CA ILE A 193 -13.27 -12.88 -17.94
C ILE A 193 -14.12 -14.12 -18.24
N PRO A 194 -14.63 -14.88 -17.25
CA PRO A 194 -15.47 -16.04 -17.54
C PRO A 194 -16.77 -15.67 -18.23
N GLN A 195 -17.30 -14.46 -17.98
CA GLN A 195 -18.51 -13.99 -18.62
C GLN A 195 -18.30 -13.71 -20.10
N ILE A 196 -17.19 -13.06 -20.46
CA ILE A 196 -16.79 -12.80 -21.85
C ILE A 196 -16.58 -14.12 -22.60
N ILE A 197 -15.84 -15.07 -22.00
CA ILE A 197 -15.60 -16.39 -22.60
C ILE A 197 -16.92 -17.14 -22.81
N TYR A 198 -17.86 -17.03 -21.86
CA TYR A 198 -19.19 -17.63 -21.99
C TYR A 198 -19.98 -17.01 -23.14
N ILE A 199 -20.04 -15.68 -23.25
CA ILE A 199 -20.71 -14.98 -24.36
C ILE A 199 -20.12 -15.43 -25.70
N LEU A 200 -18.80 -15.46 -25.83
CA LEU A 200 -18.11 -15.88 -27.06
C LEU A 200 -18.42 -17.34 -27.40
N THR A 201 -18.46 -18.24 -26.43
CA THR A 201 -18.79 -19.66 -26.63
C THR A 201 -20.22 -19.85 -27.09
N PHE A 202 -21.16 -19.02 -26.63
CA PHE A 202 -22.58 -19.12 -26.92
C PHE A 202 -23.10 -18.03 -27.85
N VAL A 203 -22.23 -17.33 -28.59
CA VAL A 203 -22.58 -16.18 -29.44
C VAL A 203 -23.71 -16.44 -30.43
N LYS A 204 -23.71 -17.66 -31.03
CA LYS A 204 -24.76 -18.07 -31.98
C LYS A 204 -26.16 -18.24 -31.35
N GLN A 205 -26.28 -18.22 -30.04
CA GLN A 205 -27.55 -18.38 -29.30
C GLN A 205 -28.08 -17.02 -28.79
N ILE A 206 -27.38 -15.94 -29.05
CA ILE A 206 -27.78 -14.61 -28.58
C ILE A 206 -29.02 -14.14 -29.34
N ASN A 207 -30.02 -13.76 -28.59
CA ASN A 207 -31.24 -13.14 -29.07
C ASN A 207 -31.57 -11.84 -28.30
N LYS A 208 -32.64 -11.15 -28.66
CA LYS A 208 -33.03 -9.86 -28.02
C LYS A 208 -33.22 -9.97 -26.50
N ILE A 209 -33.75 -11.11 -26.03
CA ILE A 209 -33.97 -11.33 -24.57
C ILE A 209 -32.63 -11.53 -23.85
N ASN A 210 -31.69 -12.25 -24.47
CA ASN A 210 -30.35 -12.40 -23.91
C ASN A 210 -29.66 -11.04 -23.77
N ILE A 211 -29.74 -10.19 -24.80
CA ILE A 211 -29.18 -8.83 -24.77
C ILE A 211 -29.81 -8.01 -23.65
N ALA A 212 -31.16 -8.03 -23.53
CA ALA A 212 -31.85 -7.34 -22.45
C ALA A 212 -31.42 -7.83 -21.07
N ASN A 213 -31.27 -9.14 -20.88
CA ASN A 213 -30.78 -9.73 -19.62
C ASN A 213 -29.33 -9.35 -19.33
N LEU A 214 -28.44 -9.24 -20.34
CA LEU A 214 -27.07 -8.75 -20.19
C LEU A 214 -27.05 -7.29 -19.77
N VAL A 215 -27.87 -6.44 -20.41
CA VAL A 215 -28.00 -5.02 -20.04
C VAL A 215 -28.46 -4.88 -18.57
N ILE A 216 -29.44 -5.67 -18.15
CA ILE A 216 -29.92 -5.70 -16.77
C ILE A 216 -28.79 -6.18 -15.83
N TYR A 217 -28.08 -7.25 -16.19
CA TYR A 217 -26.99 -7.79 -15.37
C TYR A 217 -25.89 -6.74 -15.14
N TYR A 218 -25.35 -6.15 -16.21
CA TYR A 218 -24.29 -5.15 -16.10
C TYR A 218 -24.78 -3.83 -15.50
N GLY A 219 -26.04 -3.46 -15.79
CA GLY A 219 -26.67 -2.31 -15.16
C GLY A 219 -26.77 -2.44 -13.63
N ILE A 220 -27.15 -3.62 -13.13
CA ILE A 220 -27.18 -3.91 -11.69
C ILE A 220 -25.77 -3.81 -11.10
N LEU A 221 -24.77 -4.43 -11.74
CA LEU A 221 -23.40 -4.36 -11.28
C LEU A 221 -22.91 -2.91 -11.22
N LEU A 222 -23.17 -2.13 -12.25
CA LEU A 222 -22.78 -0.73 -12.31
C LEU A 222 -23.46 0.08 -11.19
N VAL A 223 -24.79 0.04 -11.09
CA VAL A 223 -25.53 0.83 -10.10
C VAL A 223 -25.19 0.44 -8.67
N SER A 224 -25.04 -0.86 -8.38
CA SER A 224 -24.59 -1.34 -7.06
C SER A 224 -23.14 -0.97 -6.73
N SER A 225 -22.36 -0.58 -7.75
CA SER A 225 -20.95 -0.22 -7.62
C SER A 225 -20.69 1.28 -7.59
N LEU A 226 -21.62 2.13 -8.04
CA LEU A 226 -21.39 3.58 -8.21
C LEU A 226 -20.90 4.27 -6.93
N TRP A 227 -21.41 3.89 -5.77
CA TRP A 227 -21.08 4.52 -4.49
C TRP A 227 -19.61 4.31 -4.07
N TRP A 228 -18.99 3.18 -4.44
CA TRP A 228 -17.57 2.95 -4.18
C TRP A 228 -16.68 3.25 -5.40
N LEU A 229 -17.21 3.07 -6.61
CA LEU A 229 -16.47 3.35 -7.85
C LEU A 229 -16.13 4.83 -7.98
N PHE A 230 -17.05 5.70 -7.57
CA PHE A 230 -16.85 7.15 -7.61
C PHE A 230 -15.65 7.63 -6.78
N PRO A 231 -15.53 7.34 -5.46
CA PRO A 231 -14.34 7.72 -4.69
C PRO A 231 -13.08 7.03 -5.21
N LEU A 232 -13.17 5.79 -5.69
CA LEU A 232 -12.02 5.08 -6.25
C LEU A 232 -11.48 5.78 -7.51
N VAL A 233 -12.37 6.17 -8.41
CA VAL A 233 -11.99 6.93 -9.62
C VAL A 233 -11.37 8.27 -9.24
N GLN A 234 -11.95 8.99 -8.29
CA GLN A 234 -11.37 10.23 -7.79
C GLN A 234 -9.98 10.04 -7.18
N TYR A 235 -9.77 8.95 -6.45
CA TYR A 235 -8.47 8.60 -5.89
C TYR A 235 -7.41 8.39 -6.99
N TYR A 236 -7.69 7.50 -7.96
CA TYR A 236 -6.72 7.16 -9.01
C TYR A 236 -6.42 8.30 -10.00
N PHE A 237 -7.40 9.14 -10.31
CA PHE A 237 -7.18 10.28 -11.21
C PHE A 237 -6.76 11.57 -10.50
N GLY A 238 -6.80 11.62 -9.19
CA GLY A 238 -6.45 12.80 -8.40
C GLY A 238 -5.12 12.71 -7.67
N THR A 239 -4.54 11.53 -7.59
CA THR A 239 -3.21 11.31 -7.03
C THR A 239 -2.28 10.85 -8.15
N SER A 240 -1.08 11.43 -8.22
CA SER A 240 0.01 10.86 -9.01
C SER A 240 0.48 9.57 -8.31
N SER A 241 -0.38 8.55 -8.30
CA SER A 241 -0.09 7.34 -7.55
C SER A 241 1.09 6.59 -8.13
N GLY A 242 2.17 6.47 -7.38
CA GLY A 242 3.34 5.65 -7.70
C GLY A 242 3.02 4.17 -7.96
N VAL A 243 1.80 3.74 -7.62
CA VAL A 243 1.28 2.38 -7.88
C VAL A 243 1.35 1.99 -9.37
N LEU A 244 1.26 2.97 -10.28
CA LEU A 244 1.36 2.72 -11.72
C LEU A 244 2.80 2.87 -12.26
N SER A 245 3.74 3.35 -11.43
CA SER A 245 5.13 3.63 -11.82
C SER A 245 6.14 2.57 -11.41
N THR A 246 5.72 1.55 -10.63
CA THR A 246 6.63 0.47 -10.20
C THR A 246 7.09 -0.39 -11.38
N SER A 247 8.37 -0.74 -11.37
CA SER A 247 8.97 -1.64 -12.36
C SER A 247 8.18 -2.96 -12.40
N TRP A 248 7.78 -3.40 -13.57
CA TRP A 248 6.91 -4.55 -13.78
C TRP A 248 7.64 -5.89 -13.68
N HIS A 249 8.97 -5.89 -13.84
CA HIS A 249 9.76 -7.11 -13.90
C HIS A 249 9.65 -8.00 -12.67
N ASP A 250 9.66 -7.42 -11.49
CA ASP A 250 9.77 -8.17 -10.23
C ASP A 250 8.54 -9.02 -9.91
N PHE A 251 7.36 -8.63 -10.40
CA PHE A 251 6.10 -9.25 -10.01
C PHE A 251 5.42 -10.05 -11.12
N THR A 252 5.69 -9.79 -12.39
CA THR A 252 5.04 -10.49 -13.50
C THR A 252 5.74 -11.79 -13.88
N ASN A 253 6.98 -11.97 -13.45
CA ASN A 253 7.86 -13.07 -13.84
C ASN A 253 8.11 -14.06 -12.68
N GLN A 254 7.07 -14.57 -12.03
CA GLN A 254 7.24 -15.29 -10.76
C GLN A 254 7.31 -16.81 -10.90
N GLY A 255 6.32 -17.46 -11.40
CA GLY A 255 6.25 -18.91 -11.40
C GLY A 255 6.53 -19.55 -12.76
N SER A 256 7.25 -20.67 -12.80
CA SER A 256 7.36 -21.46 -14.01
C SER A 256 6.00 -22.04 -14.43
N PHE A 257 5.85 -22.37 -15.71
CA PHE A 257 4.62 -23.00 -16.24
C PHE A 257 4.22 -24.26 -15.44
N PHE A 258 5.18 -25.11 -15.10
CA PHE A 258 4.93 -26.34 -14.33
C PHE A 258 4.48 -26.08 -12.89
N LEU A 259 5.00 -25.05 -12.26
CA LEU A 259 4.58 -24.65 -10.92
C LEU A 259 3.19 -24.00 -10.94
N ASN A 260 2.91 -23.18 -11.94
CA ASN A 260 1.59 -22.62 -12.17
C ASN A 260 0.51 -23.68 -12.33
N LEU A 261 0.80 -24.80 -13.04
CA LEU A 261 -0.12 -25.92 -13.12
C LEU A 261 -0.54 -26.46 -11.75
N ARG A 262 0.37 -26.50 -10.77
CA ARG A 262 0.15 -27.01 -9.41
C ARG A 262 -0.33 -25.95 -8.41
N PHE A 263 -0.71 -24.77 -8.84
CA PHE A 263 -1.09 -23.63 -7.97
C PHE A 263 0.06 -23.11 -7.11
N LEU A 264 1.31 -23.23 -7.54
CA LEU A 264 2.53 -22.86 -6.82
C LEU A 264 3.31 -21.71 -7.51
N GLY A 265 2.65 -20.91 -8.32
CA GLY A 265 3.32 -19.90 -9.16
C GLY A 265 3.73 -18.61 -8.47
N GLN A 266 3.47 -18.43 -7.17
CA GLN A 266 3.81 -17.19 -6.47
C GLN A 266 5.26 -17.22 -5.97
N TRP A 267 5.88 -16.05 -5.95
CA TRP A 267 7.27 -15.84 -5.51
C TRP A 267 7.54 -16.31 -4.08
N ALA A 268 6.58 -16.14 -3.17
CA ALA A 268 6.73 -16.48 -1.75
C ALA A 268 6.98 -17.99 -1.48
N TRP A 269 6.69 -18.86 -2.44
CA TRP A 269 7.01 -20.29 -2.34
C TRP A 269 8.52 -20.57 -2.40
N TYR A 270 9.29 -19.71 -3.10
CA TYR A 270 10.69 -19.94 -3.42
C TYR A 270 11.61 -18.97 -2.71
N ASN A 271 11.09 -17.85 -2.22
CA ASN A 271 11.88 -16.83 -1.57
C ASN A 271 12.15 -17.16 -0.11
N ARG A 272 13.24 -16.58 0.36
CA ARG A 272 13.60 -16.58 1.76
C ARG A 272 13.52 -15.16 2.31
N HIS A 273 13.07 -15.07 3.55
CA HIS A 273 13.20 -13.86 4.33
C HIS A 273 14.41 -14.07 5.25
N TYR A 274 15.50 -13.39 4.95
CA TYR A 274 16.82 -13.70 5.52
C TYR A 274 17.23 -15.18 5.21
N LEU A 275 17.58 -15.95 6.22
CA LEU A 275 18.01 -17.36 6.09
C LEU A 275 16.85 -18.36 6.00
N TYR A 276 15.61 -17.92 6.24
CA TYR A 276 14.46 -18.80 6.37
C TYR A 276 13.52 -18.74 5.16
N PRO A 277 12.88 -19.86 4.77
CA PRO A 277 11.88 -19.83 3.72
C PRO A 277 10.75 -18.87 4.12
N TYR A 278 10.25 -18.11 3.14
CA TYR A 278 9.14 -17.19 3.36
C TYR A 278 7.88 -17.94 3.87
N TYR A 279 7.64 -19.15 3.33
CA TYR A 279 6.66 -20.11 3.84
C TYR A 279 7.36 -21.36 4.38
N PRO A 280 7.40 -21.58 5.68
CA PRO A 280 8.09 -22.73 6.30
C PRO A 280 7.62 -24.10 5.81
N PHE A 281 6.35 -24.19 5.42
CA PHE A 281 5.73 -25.42 4.90
C PHE A 281 5.94 -25.64 3.39
N SER A 282 6.64 -24.77 2.69
CA SER A 282 6.84 -24.86 1.22
C SER A 282 7.45 -26.18 0.79
N SER A 283 8.43 -26.72 1.55
CA SER A 283 9.06 -28.00 1.30
C SER A 283 8.12 -29.22 1.30
N TYR A 284 6.92 -29.08 1.87
CA TYR A 284 5.90 -30.13 1.81
C TYR A 284 5.47 -30.42 0.36
N TYR A 285 5.36 -29.35 -0.44
CA TYR A 285 4.92 -29.47 -1.84
C TYR A 285 5.99 -30.07 -2.77
N ASP A 286 7.22 -30.23 -2.31
CA ASP A 286 8.31 -30.85 -3.07
C ASP A 286 8.40 -32.37 -2.81
N LYS A 287 7.62 -32.92 -1.86
CA LYS A 287 7.57 -34.35 -1.61
C LYS A 287 7.05 -35.11 -2.83
N PRO A 288 7.73 -36.18 -3.30
CA PRO A 288 7.38 -36.87 -4.53
C PRO A 288 5.91 -37.28 -4.66
N LEU A 289 5.32 -37.82 -3.60
CA LEU A 289 3.91 -38.22 -3.57
C LEU A 289 2.96 -37.02 -3.80
N VAL A 290 3.26 -35.86 -3.22
CA VAL A 290 2.48 -34.63 -3.37
C VAL A 290 2.63 -34.08 -4.80
N VAL A 291 3.86 -34.11 -5.34
CA VAL A 291 4.15 -33.71 -6.72
C VAL A 291 3.33 -34.56 -7.70
N VAL A 292 3.44 -35.88 -7.61
CA VAL A 292 2.70 -36.80 -8.49
C VAL A 292 1.20 -36.66 -8.31
N GLY A 293 0.70 -36.59 -7.08
CA GLY A 293 -0.74 -36.48 -6.79
C GLY A 293 -1.36 -35.22 -7.34
N THR A 294 -0.70 -34.07 -7.20
CA THR A 294 -1.20 -32.78 -7.70
C THR A 294 -1.19 -32.71 -9.22
N TYR A 295 -0.14 -33.17 -9.89
CA TYR A 295 -0.12 -33.26 -11.35
C TYR A 295 -1.17 -34.22 -11.90
N LEU A 296 -1.38 -35.37 -11.23
CA LEU A 296 -2.36 -36.37 -11.69
C LEU A 296 -3.77 -35.78 -11.70
N ILE A 297 -4.18 -35.03 -10.66
CA ILE A 297 -5.50 -34.37 -10.63
C ILE A 297 -5.68 -33.46 -11.84
N ILE A 298 -4.68 -32.62 -12.12
CA ILE A 298 -4.72 -31.64 -13.21
C ILE A 298 -4.74 -32.33 -14.56
N PHE A 299 -3.90 -33.33 -14.75
CA PHE A 299 -3.87 -34.14 -15.96
C PHE A 299 -5.23 -34.78 -16.25
N LEU A 300 -5.84 -35.41 -15.23
CA LEU A 300 -7.15 -36.07 -15.37
C LEU A 300 -8.27 -35.07 -15.67
N ALA A 301 -8.24 -33.90 -15.07
CA ALA A 301 -9.18 -32.83 -15.35
C ALA A 301 -9.10 -32.37 -16.82
N PHE A 302 -7.91 -32.07 -17.32
CA PHE A 302 -7.71 -31.67 -18.72
C PHE A 302 -8.02 -32.78 -19.69
N PHE A 303 -7.53 -34.00 -19.44
CA PHE A 303 -7.73 -35.16 -20.33
C PHE A 303 -9.21 -35.42 -20.59
N THR A 304 -10.01 -35.45 -19.54
CA THR A 304 -11.46 -35.68 -19.70
C THR A 304 -12.15 -34.54 -20.41
N SER A 305 -11.75 -33.30 -20.18
CA SER A 305 -12.35 -32.17 -20.86
C SER A 305 -12.07 -32.17 -22.36
N VAL A 306 -10.86 -32.56 -22.77
CA VAL A 306 -10.52 -32.74 -24.20
C VAL A 306 -11.38 -33.80 -24.84
N ILE A 307 -11.56 -34.96 -24.20
CA ILE A 307 -12.42 -36.05 -24.72
C ILE A 307 -13.89 -35.58 -24.82
N LYS A 308 -14.43 -34.95 -23.78
CA LYS A 308 -15.82 -34.46 -23.77
C LYS A 308 -16.06 -33.26 -24.68
N SER A 309 -15.09 -32.38 -24.88
CA SER A 309 -15.23 -31.26 -25.81
C SER A 309 -15.41 -31.72 -27.25
N ARG A 310 -14.81 -32.87 -27.59
CA ARG A 310 -15.07 -33.54 -28.88
C ARG A 310 -16.53 -34.02 -29.06
N SER A 311 -17.28 -34.24 -27.96
CA SER A 311 -18.70 -34.60 -27.99
C SER A 311 -19.65 -33.39 -28.17
N LYS A 312 -19.14 -32.20 -28.50
CA LYS A 312 -19.89 -30.96 -28.76
C LYS A 312 -20.59 -30.36 -27.52
N ASP A 313 -20.19 -30.76 -26.29
CA ASP A 313 -20.71 -30.12 -25.08
C ASP A 313 -20.06 -28.72 -24.88
N LYS A 314 -20.79 -27.69 -25.30
CA LYS A 314 -20.33 -26.31 -25.27
C LYS A 314 -19.98 -25.82 -23.85
N ARG A 315 -20.61 -26.36 -22.81
CA ARG A 315 -20.33 -25.96 -21.42
C ARG A 315 -18.98 -26.50 -20.96
N VAL A 316 -18.67 -27.75 -21.32
CA VAL A 316 -17.34 -28.33 -21.03
C VAL A 316 -16.27 -27.59 -21.83
N PHE A 317 -16.53 -27.24 -23.07
CA PHE A 317 -15.64 -26.46 -23.92
C PHE A 317 -15.38 -25.05 -23.29
N PHE A 318 -16.43 -24.39 -22.80
CA PHE A 318 -16.31 -23.13 -22.10
C PHE A 318 -15.35 -23.21 -20.89
N ILE A 319 -15.51 -24.25 -20.03
CA ILE A 319 -14.63 -24.38 -18.84
C ILE A 319 -13.19 -24.68 -19.27
N LEU A 320 -13.01 -25.50 -20.33
CA LEU A 320 -11.68 -25.79 -20.87
C LEU A 320 -10.98 -24.52 -21.36
N ILE A 321 -11.67 -23.68 -22.13
CA ILE A 321 -11.13 -22.38 -22.57
C ILE A 321 -10.83 -21.47 -21.37
N LEU A 322 -11.72 -21.43 -20.38
CA LEU A 322 -11.48 -20.67 -19.16
C LEU A 322 -10.22 -21.14 -18.42
N ALA A 323 -10.01 -22.46 -18.31
CA ALA A 323 -8.80 -23.03 -17.71
C ALA A 323 -7.53 -22.65 -18.48
N LEU A 324 -7.55 -22.73 -19.81
CA LEU A 324 -6.39 -22.39 -20.64
C LEU A 324 -6.08 -20.89 -20.61
N VAL A 325 -7.10 -20.03 -20.69
CA VAL A 325 -6.93 -18.56 -20.58
C VAL A 325 -6.42 -18.19 -19.20
N SER A 326 -6.98 -18.78 -18.14
CA SER A 326 -6.51 -18.51 -16.78
C SER A 326 -5.07 -18.97 -16.56
N LEU A 327 -4.69 -20.14 -17.11
CA LEU A 327 -3.32 -20.67 -17.07
C LEU A 327 -2.33 -19.73 -17.80
N PHE A 328 -2.73 -19.21 -18.97
CA PHE A 328 -1.96 -18.20 -19.68
C PHE A 328 -1.78 -16.93 -18.84
N LEU A 329 -2.87 -16.40 -18.25
CA LEU A 329 -2.84 -15.16 -17.47
C LEU A 329 -2.00 -15.29 -16.20
N ILE A 330 -2.07 -16.41 -15.44
CA ILE A 330 -1.24 -16.63 -14.26
C ILE A 330 0.25 -16.78 -14.59
N GLY A 331 0.57 -17.16 -15.82
CA GLY A 331 1.94 -17.24 -16.31
C GLY A 331 2.65 -15.90 -16.43
N GLY A 332 1.89 -14.81 -16.52
CA GLY A 332 2.42 -13.46 -16.64
C GLY A 332 3.36 -13.31 -17.84
N SER A 333 4.51 -12.69 -17.61
CA SER A 333 5.54 -12.48 -18.64
C SER A 333 6.43 -13.71 -18.94
N ARG A 334 6.21 -14.84 -18.27
CA ARG A 334 6.99 -16.07 -18.49
C ARG A 334 6.63 -16.79 -19.80
N PRO A 335 7.62 -17.45 -20.45
CA PRO A 335 7.36 -18.35 -21.58
C PRO A 335 6.31 -19.42 -21.28
N PRO A 336 5.56 -19.92 -22.28
CA PRO A 336 5.79 -19.70 -23.73
C PRO A 336 5.11 -18.45 -24.32
N PHE A 337 4.10 -17.85 -23.67
CA PHE A 337 3.30 -16.76 -24.23
C PHE A 337 3.46 -15.42 -23.47
N GLY A 338 4.47 -15.31 -22.62
CA GLY A 338 4.70 -14.15 -21.76
C GLY A 338 4.85 -12.84 -22.52
N PHE A 339 5.36 -12.86 -23.76
CA PHE A 339 5.48 -11.68 -24.61
C PHE A 339 4.13 -10.99 -24.88
N ILE A 340 3.03 -11.74 -24.94
CA ILE A 340 1.68 -11.17 -25.09
C ILE A 340 1.30 -10.41 -23.80
N TYR A 341 1.59 -11.00 -22.65
CA TYR A 341 1.32 -10.36 -21.37
C TYR A 341 2.17 -9.10 -21.18
N ALA A 342 3.46 -9.17 -21.50
CA ALA A 342 4.37 -8.05 -21.48
C ALA A 342 3.90 -6.90 -22.40
N PHE A 343 3.48 -7.23 -23.62
CA PHE A 343 2.90 -6.27 -24.56
C PHE A 343 1.66 -5.58 -23.98
N LEU A 344 0.72 -6.33 -23.40
CA LEU A 344 -0.48 -5.78 -22.76
C LEU A 344 -0.12 -4.87 -21.58
N TYR A 345 0.83 -5.30 -20.76
CA TYR A 345 1.29 -4.55 -19.59
C TYR A 345 1.93 -3.21 -19.96
N GLN A 346 2.71 -3.18 -21.03
CA GLN A 346 3.41 -1.97 -21.49
C GLN A 346 2.48 -1.02 -22.25
N ASN A 347 1.58 -1.54 -23.08
CA ASN A 347 0.87 -0.74 -24.09
C ASN A 347 -0.62 -0.51 -23.78
N VAL A 348 -1.25 -1.33 -22.91
CA VAL A 348 -2.67 -1.16 -22.60
C VAL A 348 -2.83 -0.35 -21.33
N PRO A 349 -3.46 0.84 -21.40
CA PRO A 349 -3.74 1.63 -20.22
C PRO A 349 -4.44 0.82 -19.13
N MET A 350 -4.09 1.04 -17.88
CA MET A 350 -4.64 0.36 -16.70
C MET A 350 -4.33 -1.14 -16.59
N PHE A 351 -3.74 -1.81 -17.59
CA PHE A 351 -3.39 -3.23 -17.46
C PHE A 351 -2.29 -3.47 -16.41
N ARG A 352 -1.50 -2.44 -16.08
CA ARG A 352 -0.47 -2.47 -15.02
C ARG A 352 -1.01 -2.81 -13.63
N VAL A 353 -2.31 -2.71 -13.38
CA VAL A 353 -2.94 -3.16 -12.13
C VAL A 353 -2.82 -4.69 -11.91
N PHE A 354 -2.52 -5.46 -12.97
CA PHE A 354 -2.28 -6.91 -12.91
C PHE A 354 -0.80 -7.27 -12.74
N ARG A 355 -0.02 -6.43 -12.06
CA ARG A 355 1.41 -6.66 -11.79
C ARG A 355 1.75 -7.99 -11.11
N GLU A 356 0.81 -8.56 -10.36
CA GLU A 356 0.90 -9.89 -9.74
C GLU A 356 -0.09 -10.86 -10.40
N PRO A 357 0.21 -11.39 -11.58
CA PRO A 357 -0.74 -12.17 -12.36
C PRO A 357 -1.24 -13.40 -11.62
N PHE A 358 -0.36 -14.11 -10.91
CA PHE A 358 -0.74 -15.32 -10.20
C PHE A 358 -1.80 -15.05 -9.13
N THR A 359 -1.63 -14.03 -8.29
CA THR A 359 -2.58 -13.67 -7.23
C THR A 359 -3.91 -13.15 -7.79
N LYS A 360 -3.89 -12.49 -8.95
CA LYS A 360 -5.10 -11.88 -9.54
C LYS A 360 -5.93 -12.88 -10.35
N PHE A 361 -5.30 -13.81 -11.04
CA PHE A 361 -5.99 -14.76 -11.93
C PHE A 361 -6.02 -16.20 -11.38
N GLY A 362 -5.32 -16.49 -10.28
CA GLY A 362 -5.21 -17.84 -9.73
C GLY A 362 -6.55 -18.47 -9.36
N GLU A 363 -7.45 -17.72 -8.75
CA GLU A 363 -8.80 -18.23 -8.38
C GLU A 363 -9.64 -18.65 -9.60
N LEU A 364 -9.49 -17.95 -10.75
CA LEU A 364 -10.13 -18.37 -12.00
C LEU A 364 -9.62 -19.73 -12.46
N TYR A 365 -8.31 -19.94 -12.34
CA TYR A 365 -7.69 -21.21 -12.71
C TYR A 365 -8.11 -22.32 -11.75
N VAL A 366 -8.08 -22.09 -10.44
CA VAL A 366 -8.54 -23.04 -9.42
C VAL A 366 -10.00 -23.43 -9.66
N LEU A 367 -10.90 -22.45 -9.89
CA LEU A 367 -12.31 -22.69 -10.16
C LEU A 367 -12.50 -23.57 -11.42
N SER A 368 -11.79 -23.22 -12.49
CA SER A 368 -11.93 -23.94 -13.76
C SER A 368 -11.43 -25.39 -13.66
N ILE A 369 -10.27 -25.62 -13.05
CA ILE A 369 -9.74 -26.98 -12.83
C ILE A 369 -10.67 -27.79 -11.91
N SER A 370 -11.19 -27.19 -10.83
CA SER A 370 -12.13 -27.86 -9.92
C SER A 370 -13.43 -28.26 -10.62
N LEU A 371 -13.96 -27.44 -11.52
CA LEU A 371 -15.12 -27.77 -12.35
C LEU A 371 -14.80 -28.88 -13.37
N LEU A 372 -13.63 -28.84 -14.03
CA LEU A 372 -13.19 -29.90 -14.92
C LEU A 372 -13.01 -31.24 -14.19
N PHE A 373 -12.44 -31.17 -12.97
CA PHE A 373 -12.29 -32.34 -12.12
C PHE A 373 -13.65 -32.89 -11.66
N TYR A 374 -14.61 -32.03 -11.35
CA TYR A 374 -15.99 -32.43 -11.07
C TYR A 374 -16.61 -33.22 -12.26
N ILE A 375 -16.45 -32.72 -13.48
CA ILE A 375 -16.96 -33.37 -14.70
C ILE A 375 -16.24 -34.70 -14.93
N PHE A 376 -14.92 -34.77 -14.67
CA PHE A 376 -14.18 -36.03 -14.70
C PHE A 376 -14.78 -37.08 -13.73
N LEU A 377 -14.99 -36.69 -12.47
CA LEU A 377 -15.52 -37.60 -11.43
C LEU A 377 -16.95 -38.09 -11.78
N LEU A 378 -17.79 -37.23 -12.35
CA LEU A 378 -19.10 -37.64 -12.85
C LEU A 378 -18.97 -38.70 -13.96
N SER A 379 -18.02 -38.53 -14.86
CA SER A 379 -17.79 -39.46 -15.99
C SER A 379 -17.28 -40.81 -15.52
N ILE A 380 -16.41 -40.78 -14.51
CA ILE A 380 -15.89 -42.00 -13.86
C ILE A 380 -16.98 -42.74 -13.11
N LYS A 381 -17.82 -42.04 -12.35
CA LYS A 381 -18.93 -42.62 -11.62
C LYS A 381 -19.90 -43.37 -12.51
N GLU A 382 -20.17 -42.86 -13.70
CA GLU A 382 -21.07 -43.50 -14.67
C GLU A 382 -20.48 -44.81 -15.30
N ARG A 383 -19.15 -44.93 -15.31
CA ARG A 383 -18.45 -46.08 -15.95
C ARG A 383 -18.04 -47.17 -14.95
N ILE A 384 -17.91 -46.84 -13.69
CA ILE A 384 -17.45 -47.77 -12.66
C ILE A 384 -18.63 -48.48 -12.01
N LYS A 385 -18.51 -49.83 -11.84
CA LYS A 385 -19.50 -50.62 -11.10
C LYS A 385 -19.68 -50.07 -9.68
N VAL A 386 -20.93 -50.05 -9.20
CA VAL A 386 -21.31 -49.43 -7.90
C VAL A 386 -20.43 -49.91 -6.77
N LYS A 387 -20.05 -51.19 -6.70
CA LYS A 387 -19.21 -51.77 -5.66
C LYS A 387 -17.80 -51.16 -5.56
N TRP A 388 -17.24 -50.58 -6.62
CA TRP A 388 -15.93 -49.97 -6.66
C TRP A 388 -15.98 -48.44 -6.45
N GLN A 389 -17.15 -47.85 -6.50
CA GLN A 389 -17.28 -46.38 -6.35
C GLN A 389 -16.71 -45.86 -5.01
N PRO A 390 -16.91 -46.54 -3.84
CA PRO A 390 -16.32 -46.06 -2.58
C PRO A 390 -14.77 -46.03 -2.61
N LEU A 391 -14.16 -47.06 -3.17
CA LEU A 391 -12.69 -47.13 -3.24
C LEU A 391 -12.11 -46.02 -4.13
N VAL A 392 -12.73 -45.82 -5.29
CA VAL A 392 -12.33 -44.77 -6.23
C VAL A 392 -12.57 -43.36 -5.63
N PHE A 393 -13.65 -43.19 -4.87
CA PHE A 393 -13.93 -41.99 -4.15
C PHE A 393 -12.85 -41.68 -3.11
N ILE A 394 -12.50 -42.65 -2.27
CA ILE A 394 -11.47 -42.52 -1.25
C ILE A 394 -10.10 -42.20 -1.89
N PHE A 395 -9.78 -42.83 -3.03
CA PHE A 395 -8.56 -42.58 -3.76
C PHE A 395 -8.48 -41.09 -4.22
N PHE A 396 -9.50 -40.56 -4.87
CA PHE A 396 -9.50 -39.17 -5.34
C PHE A 396 -9.58 -38.17 -4.20
N LEU A 397 -10.32 -38.48 -3.16
CA LEU A 397 -10.34 -37.64 -1.97
C LEU A 397 -8.95 -37.59 -1.30
N PHE A 398 -8.27 -38.73 -1.21
CA PHE A 398 -6.90 -38.81 -0.69
C PHE A 398 -5.93 -37.97 -1.54
N LEU A 399 -5.99 -38.03 -2.88
CA LEU A 399 -5.17 -37.21 -3.76
C LEU A 399 -5.40 -35.70 -3.53
N VAL A 400 -6.64 -35.29 -3.35
CA VAL A 400 -6.96 -33.89 -3.07
C VAL A 400 -6.44 -33.48 -1.70
N ILE A 401 -6.61 -34.33 -0.68
CA ILE A 401 -6.12 -34.07 0.69
C ILE A 401 -4.60 -33.94 0.70
N LEU A 402 -3.85 -34.70 -0.12
CA LEU A 402 -2.40 -34.51 -0.24
C LEU A 402 -2.03 -33.07 -0.63
N GLY A 403 -2.72 -32.45 -1.57
CA GLY A 403 -2.50 -31.05 -1.94
C GLY A 403 -3.05 -30.04 -0.95
N ALA A 404 -4.08 -30.43 -0.19
CA ALA A 404 -4.83 -29.56 0.72
C ALA A 404 -4.28 -29.56 2.17
N LYS A 405 -3.45 -30.55 2.53
CA LYS A 405 -3.05 -30.84 3.92
C LYS A 405 -2.57 -29.61 4.72
N PRO A 406 -1.61 -28.80 4.24
CA PRO A 406 -1.13 -27.65 5.04
C PRO A 406 -2.24 -26.65 5.36
N LEU A 407 -3.14 -26.38 4.42
CA LEU A 407 -4.28 -25.49 4.63
C LEU A 407 -5.31 -26.10 5.57
N LEU A 408 -5.68 -27.35 5.31
CA LEU A 408 -6.70 -28.08 6.07
C LEU A 408 -6.34 -28.22 7.56
N LEU A 409 -5.05 -28.42 7.86
CA LEU A 409 -4.54 -28.57 9.23
C LEU A 409 -4.08 -27.23 9.85
N GLY A 410 -4.20 -26.11 9.14
CA GLY A 410 -3.76 -24.80 9.60
C GLY A 410 -2.22 -24.68 9.74
N GLU A 411 -1.44 -25.58 9.11
CA GLU A 411 0.03 -25.58 9.19
C GLU A 411 0.66 -24.34 8.55
N HIS A 412 -0.07 -23.68 7.63
CA HIS A 412 0.37 -22.47 6.95
C HIS A 412 0.13 -21.17 7.75
N VAL A 413 -0.57 -21.26 8.87
CA VAL A 413 -0.71 -20.18 9.84
C VAL A 413 0.06 -20.57 11.09
N TRP A 414 1.27 -20.05 11.23
CA TRP A 414 2.18 -20.41 12.31
C TRP A 414 2.17 -19.36 13.42
N ASP A 415 2.44 -19.78 14.64
CA ASP A 415 2.50 -18.91 15.81
C ASP A 415 3.76 -18.05 15.80
N LYS A 416 4.88 -18.67 15.42
CA LYS A 416 6.18 -18.02 15.34
C LYS A 416 7.04 -18.71 14.30
N TRP A 417 7.86 -17.95 13.64
CA TRP A 417 8.78 -18.46 12.64
C TRP A 417 10.18 -18.53 13.20
N ASN A 418 10.85 -19.66 13.09
CA ASN A 418 12.25 -19.82 13.54
C ASN A 418 13.15 -18.74 12.96
N GLY A 419 13.71 -17.89 13.85
CA GLY A 419 14.57 -16.80 13.48
C GLY A 419 13.90 -15.63 12.73
N SER A 420 12.59 -15.67 12.56
CA SER A 420 11.81 -14.56 11.99
C SER A 420 10.73 -14.13 12.97
N MET A 421 10.51 -12.83 13.06
CA MET A 421 9.45 -12.24 13.88
C MET A 421 8.08 -12.30 13.22
N ARG A 422 7.91 -13.15 12.21
CA ARG A 422 6.70 -13.27 11.45
C ARG A 422 5.78 -14.32 12.01
N SER A 423 4.62 -13.90 12.49
CA SER A 423 3.52 -14.77 12.88
C SER A 423 2.22 -14.25 12.27
N PHE A 424 1.32 -15.17 11.96
CA PHE A 424 -0.05 -14.80 11.56
C PHE A 424 -1.05 -14.98 12.69
N ARG A 425 -0.69 -15.76 13.71
CA ARG A 425 -1.46 -15.90 14.96
C ARG A 425 -0.96 -14.89 15.96
N ILE A 426 -1.77 -13.88 16.26
CA ILE A 426 -1.35 -12.77 17.11
C ILE A 426 -2.25 -12.60 18.33
N ARG A 427 -1.65 -12.00 19.36
CA ARG A 427 -2.35 -11.39 20.50
C ARG A 427 -1.86 -9.96 20.63
N VAL A 428 -2.78 -9.03 20.67
CA VAL A 428 -2.47 -7.62 20.84
C VAL A 428 -1.97 -7.40 22.27
N PRO A 429 -0.76 -6.86 22.47
CA PRO A 429 -0.27 -6.50 23.80
C PRO A 429 -1.17 -5.48 24.50
N GLU A 430 -1.27 -5.60 25.83
CA GLU A 430 -2.19 -4.78 26.63
C GLU A 430 -1.84 -3.28 26.56
N TYR A 431 -0.55 -2.94 26.46
CA TYR A 431 -0.11 -1.54 26.39
C TYR A 431 -0.67 -0.76 25.19
N TRP A 432 -1.01 -1.43 24.08
CA TRP A 432 -1.71 -0.79 22.95
C TRP A 432 -3.16 -0.45 23.31
N LYS A 433 -3.83 -1.27 24.12
CA LYS A 433 -5.18 -0.99 24.60
C LYS A 433 -5.16 0.14 25.64
N GLU A 434 -4.16 0.14 26.53
CA GLU A 434 -3.92 1.22 27.50
C GLU A 434 -3.70 2.57 26.78
N PHE A 435 -2.91 2.58 25.71
CA PHE A 435 -2.71 3.76 24.87
C PHE A 435 -4.01 4.25 24.22
N GLU A 436 -4.83 3.33 23.69
CA GLU A 436 -6.14 3.68 23.13
C GLU A 436 -7.08 4.28 24.16
N GLU A 437 -7.12 3.71 25.36
CA GLU A 437 -7.94 4.20 26.46
C GLU A 437 -7.45 5.57 26.96
N TYR A 438 -6.15 5.77 27.06
CA TYR A 438 -5.58 7.06 27.40
C TYR A 438 -6.02 8.15 26.41
N GLN A 439 -5.99 7.87 25.12
CA GLN A 439 -6.44 8.81 24.09
C GLN A 439 -7.92 9.17 24.27
N LYS A 440 -8.78 8.20 24.55
CA LYS A 440 -10.22 8.45 24.74
C LYS A 440 -10.50 9.44 25.86
N ASN A 441 -9.67 9.41 26.90
CA ASN A 441 -9.86 10.21 28.11
C ASN A 441 -9.13 11.55 28.08
N ASN A 442 -7.99 11.64 27.37
CA ASN A 442 -7.06 12.77 27.51
C ASN A 442 -6.79 13.52 26.21
N LEU A 443 -7.05 12.92 25.03
CA LEU A 443 -6.74 13.53 23.74
C LEU A 443 -8.00 13.64 22.88
N LYS A 444 -8.11 14.73 22.13
CA LYS A 444 -9.20 14.93 21.19
C LYS A 444 -8.71 15.64 19.94
N ASP A 445 -9.00 15.07 18.77
CA ASP A 445 -8.64 15.61 17.46
C ASP A 445 -7.14 15.94 17.32
N ALA A 446 -6.28 15.29 18.11
CA ALA A 446 -4.83 15.51 18.14
C ALA A 446 -4.13 14.78 16.98
N ARG A 447 -3.06 15.39 16.49
CA ARG A 447 -2.15 14.77 15.52
C ARG A 447 -0.91 14.25 16.23
N ILE A 448 -0.68 12.95 16.16
CA ILE A 448 0.38 12.24 16.87
C ILE A 448 1.42 11.76 15.83
N LEU A 449 2.65 12.21 15.94
CA LEU A 449 3.76 11.70 15.16
C LEU A 449 4.29 10.43 15.82
N ALA A 450 4.31 9.32 15.10
CA ALA A 450 4.88 8.05 15.58
C ALA A 450 6.32 7.88 15.10
N VAL A 451 7.22 7.56 16.01
CA VAL A 451 8.64 7.31 15.78
C VAL A 451 9.06 5.97 16.40
N PRO A 452 10.01 5.24 15.81
CA PRO A 452 10.76 5.51 14.59
C PRO A 452 9.95 5.32 13.32
N LYS A 453 10.57 5.59 12.17
CA LYS A 453 10.02 5.35 10.83
C LYS A 453 9.73 3.87 10.63
N VAL A 454 8.58 3.55 10.04
CA VAL A 454 8.15 2.20 9.68
C VAL A 454 8.26 2.01 8.18
N TYR A 455 8.56 0.79 7.77
CA TYR A 455 8.65 0.37 6.38
C TYR A 455 7.69 -0.76 6.08
N TYR A 456 7.48 -1.00 4.81
CA TYR A 456 6.73 -2.17 4.35
C TYR A 456 7.38 -3.46 4.89
N GLY A 457 6.59 -4.23 5.63
CA GLY A 457 7.07 -5.47 6.24
C GLY A 457 7.81 -5.30 7.58
N SER A 458 7.71 -4.14 8.23
CA SER A 458 8.21 -3.96 9.59
C SER A 458 7.65 -4.99 10.56
N ALA A 459 8.46 -5.34 11.56
CA ALA A 459 8.11 -6.28 12.61
C ALA A 459 7.97 -5.60 13.96
N TRP A 460 7.22 -6.21 14.86
CA TRP A 460 7.03 -5.78 16.24
C TRP A 460 7.43 -6.88 17.22
N SER A 461 8.06 -6.50 18.31
CA SER A 461 8.49 -7.40 19.40
C SER A 461 7.32 -7.85 20.28
N TRP A 462 6.28 -8.40 19.64
CA TRP A 462 5.13 -8.96 20.32
C TRP A 462 5.38 -10.43 20.71
N PRO A 463 4.72 -10.98 21.74
CA PRO A 463 5.02 -12.31 22.26
C PRO A 463 4.94 -13.47 21.27
N TYR A 464 4.17 -13.29 20.20
CA TYR A 464 4.03 -14.31 19.13
C TYR A 464 4.67 -13.84 17.82
N GLY A 465 5.38 -12.70 17.84
CA GLY A 465 5.90 -12.04 16.66
C GLY A 465 4.79 -11.48 15.76
N PHE A 466 5.00 -10.30 15.25
CA PHE A 466 4.05 -9.66 14.31
C PHE A 466 4.82 -8.90 13.25
N SER A 467 4.36 -8.98 12.01
CA SER A 467 4.89 -8.17 10.92
C SER A 467 3.74 -7.70 10.03
N SER A 468 3.75 -6.43 9.67
CA SER A 468 2.69 -5.82 8.87
C SER A 468 3.28 -5.05 7.70
N ALA A 469 2.51 -4.95 6.62
CA ALA A 469 2.80 -4.05 5.52
C ALA A 469 2.54 -2.59 5.89
N ASP A 470 1.64 -2.37 6.86
CA ASP A 470 1.22 -1.06 7.32
C ASP A 470 1.56 -0.78 8.78
N ASP A 471 1.38 0.48 9.16
CA ASP A 471 1.57 0.96 10.51
C ASP A 471 0.51 0.40 11.47
N VAL A 472 0.96 -0.26 12.52
CA VAL A 472 0.10 -0.82 13.57
C VAL A 472 -0.56 0.26 14.39
N ALA A 473 0.13 1.36 14.68
CA ALA A 473 -0.37 2.45 15.53
C ALA A 473 -1.71 3.03 15.04
N VAL A 474 -1.93 3.04 13.71
CA VAL A 474 -3.19 3.50 13.10
C VAL A 474 -4.40 2.71 13.60
N ASN A 475 -4.22 1.44 13.96
CA ASN A 475 -5.30 0.58 14.46
C ASN A 475 -5.75 0.93 15.90
N PHE A 476 -4.96 1.70 16.63
CA PHE A 476 -5.21 2.05 18.01
C PHE A 476 -5.51 3.53 18.22
N VAL A 477 -5.83 4.24 17.14
CA VAL A 477 -6.26 5.65 17.19
C VAL A 477 -7.72 5.74 17.64
N SER A 478 -8.01 6.73 18.46
CA SER A 478 -9.36 6.98 18.99
C SER A 478 -9.65 8.48 19.14
N ASN A 479 -10.91 8.85 19.41
CA ASN A 479 -11.36 10.19 19.73
C ASN A 479 -11.00 11.26 18.67
N GLY A 480 -11.02 10.87 17.37
CA GLY A 480 -10.72 11.79 16.27
C GLY A 480 -9.24 12.12 16.09
N ASN A 481 -8.37 11.54 16.91
CA ASN A 481 -6.91 11.69 16.77
C ASN A 481 -6.41 11.09 15.45
N SER A 482 -5.23 11.46 15.01
CA SER A 482 -4.59 10.94 13.81
C SER A 482 -3.13 10.58 14.08
N ILE A 483 -2.64 9.53 13.44
CA ILE A 483 -1.23 9.17 13.47
C ILE A 483 -0.56 9.70 12.20
N LEU A 484 0.50 10.48 12.41
CA LEU A 484 1.39 10.92 11.36
C LEU A 484 2.59 9.98 11.32
N ARG A 485 2.71 9.26 10.23
CA ARG A 485 3.88 8.44 9.92
C ARG A 485 4.08 8.40 8.41
N ARG A 486 5.21 7.90 7.93
CA ARG A 486 5.47 7.83 6.49
C ARG A 486 4.33 7.12 5.76
N PRO A 487 3.68 7.74 4.77
CA PRO A 487 2.71 7.05 3.94
C PRO A 487 3.42 5.98 3.09
N LEU A 488 2.71 4.90 2.79
CA LEU A 488 3.20 3.84 1.87
C LEU A 488 3.44 4.38 0.45
N ASP A 489 2.80 5.48 0.10
CA ASP A 489 2.93 6.14 -1.21
C ASP A 489 4.16 7.07 -1.20
N THR A 490 5.29 6.53 -1.63
CA THR A 490 6.61 7.16 -1.65
C THR A 490 6.80 8.23 -2.73
N GLY A 491 5.76 8.75 -3.31
CA GLY A 491 5.83 9.75 -4.39
C GLY A 491 4.89 10.92 -4.20
N SER A 492 4.11 10.95 -3.11
CA SER A 492 3.23 12.08 -2.82
C SER A 492 4.01 13.23 -2.17
N ILE A 493 3.64 14.47 -2.48
CA ILE A 493 4.21 15.68 -1.86
C ILE A 493 4.04 15.63 -0.34
N SER A 494 2.89 15.15 0.14
CA SER A 494 2.64 14.95 1.58
C SER A 494 3.59 13.91 2.20
N GLY A 495 3.96 12.88 1.43
CA GLY A 495 4.97 11.89 1.85
C GLY A 495 6.35 12.49 2.02
N GLU A 496 6.79 13.35 1.11
CA GLU A 496 8.07 14.05 1.21
C GLU A 496 8.13 14.98 2.43
N VAL A 497 7.02 15.69 2.72
CA VAL A 497 6.91 16.54 3.92
C VAL A 497 7.12 15.74 5.20
N VAL A 498 6.53 14.56 5.30
CA VAL A 498 6.68 13.69 6.49
C VAL A 498 8.07 13.04 6.53
N ASP A 499 8.62 12.66 5.38
CA ASP A 499 9.95 12.03 5.30
C ASP A 499 11.07 12.94 5.82
N ASN A 500 10.93 14.26 5.69
CA ASN A 500 11.88 15.23 6.23
C ASN A 500 12.12 15.04 7.73
N ILE A 501 11.10 14.63 8.49
CA ILE A 501 11.22 14.41 9.95
C ILE A 501 12.29 13.35 10.26
N TYR A 502 12.36 12.31 9.43
CA TYR A 502 13.24 11.17 9.68
C TYR A 502 14.61 11.29 8.98
N ASN A 503 14.72 12.17 7.98
CA ASN A 503 15.91 12.26 7.15
C ASN A 503 16.79 13.46 7.50
N VAL A 504 16.28 14.46 8.22
CA VAL A 504 17.00 15.69 8.54
C VAL A 504 17.51 15.66 9.98
N LYS A 505 18.82 15.81 10.13
CA LYS A 505 19.46 15.99 11.44
C LYS A 505 19.10 17.39 11.97
N ASP A 506 18.89 17.50 13.28
CA ASP A 506 18.58 18.77 13.97
C ASP A 506 17.36 19.50 13.35
N LEU A 507 16.26 18.78 13.22
CA LEU A 507 15.00 19.30 12.69
C LEU A 507 14.49 20.46 13.56
N PRO A 508 14.20 21.65 12.99
CA PRO A 508 13.71 22.78 13.76
C PRO A 508 12.29 22.50 14.30
N MET A 509 12.02 22.93 15.54
CA MET A 509 10.74 22.65 16.22
C MET A 509 9.51 23.22 15.48
N ASN A 510 9.64 24.37 14.81
CA ASN A 510 8.58 24.95 14.00
C ASN A 510 8.18 24.08 12.78
N TYR A 511 8.97 23.05 12.43
CA TYR A 511 8.57 22.05 11.46
C TYR A 511 7.37 21.21 11.95
N PHE A 512 7.30 20.92 13.25
CA PHE A 512 6.15 20.25 13.84
C PHE A 512 4.90 21.15 13.81
N SER A 513 5.06 22.47 13.98
CA SER A 513 3.98 23.46 13.80
C SER A 513 3.46 23.45 12.36
N LEU A 514 4.37 23.40 11.37
CA LEU A 514 4.01 23.33 9.96
C LEU A 514 3.12 22.12 9.65
N LEU A 515 3.33 21.00 10.35
CA LEU A 515 2.56 19.75 10.21
C LEU A 515 1.37 19.68 11.19
N GLY A 516 1.24 20.61 12.12
CA GLY A 516 0.23 20.59 13.19
C GLY A 516 0.35 19.37 14.09
N VAL A 517 1.56 18.98 14.45
CA VAL A 517 1.85 17.86 15.37
C VAL A 517 1.69 18.33 16.81
N ASP A 518 0.82 17.64 17.57
CA ASP A 518 0.57 17.92 18.98
C ASP A 518 1.38 17.02 19.90
N TYR A 519 1.58 15.75 19.51
CA TYR A 519 2.27 14.74 20.31
C TYR A 519 3.23 13.91 19.46
N ILE A 520 4.24 13.33 20.12
CA ILE A 520 5.14 12.33 19.54
C ILE A 520 4.95 11.03 20.32
N LEU A 521 4.61 9.95 19.62
CA LEU A 521 4.56 8.59 20.14
C LEU A 521 5.85 7.86 19.79
N ARG A 522 6.64 7.51 20.81
CA ARG A 522 7.80 6.65 20.65
C ARG A 522 7.40 5.20 20.83
N GLU A 523 7.62 4.37 19.83
CA GLU A 523 7.35 2.94 19.82
C GLU A 523 8.65 2.18 19.99
N ASN A 524 8.88 1.66 21.20
CA ASN A 524 10.04 0.84 21.51
C ASN A 524 9.80 -0.65 21.16
N ASP A 525 8.57 -1.05 20.83
CA ASP A 525 8.21 -2.41 20.45
C ASP A 525 8.42 -2.71 18.96
N LEU A 526 8.84 -1.74 18.14
CA LEU A 526 9.30 -2.00 16.78
C LEU A 526 10.60 -2.81 16.79
N ASP A 527 10.63 -3.90 16.04
CA ASP A 527 11.78 -4.77 15.95
C ASP A 527 12.73 -4.34 14.82
N TRP A 528 13.70 -3.52 15.15
CA TRP A 528 14.70 -3.00 14.21
C TRP A 528 15.58 -4.10 13.61
N ARG A 529 15.74 -5.25 14.28
CA ARG A 529 16.63 -6.34 13.86
C ARG A 529 16.16 -6.99 12.54
N TYR A 530 14.86 -6.93 12.28
CA TYR A 530 14.20 -7.54 11.11
C TYR A 530 13.51 -6.53 10.19
N SER A 531 13.46 -5.27 10.58
CA SER A 531 12.78 -4.21 9.80
C SER A 531 13.70 -3.52 8.80
N GLY A 532 14.90 -4.05 8.62
CA GLY A 532 15.95 -3.41 7.82
C GLY A 532 16.50 -2.15 8.50
N GLU A 533 17.53 -1.57 7.92
CA GLU A 533 18.29 -0.46 8.49
C GLU A 533 17.53 0.86 8.66
N LEU A 534 16.31 0.85 8.26
CA LEU A 534 15.49 2.06 8.20
C LEU A 534 14.71 2.28 9.49
N THR A 535 14.63 1.26 10.36
CA THR A 535 14.05 1.40 11.68
C THR A 535 15.17 1.49 12.72
N LEU A 536 15.26 2.63 13.39
CA LEU A 536 16.28 2.85 14.42
C LEU A 536 16.04 1.96 15.63
N SER A 537 17.13 1.47 16.26
CA SER A 537 17.04 0.84 17.58
C SER A 537 16.51 1.82 18.63
N PRO A 538 15.90 1.35 19.72
CA PRO A 538 15.40 2.24 20.76
C PRO A 538 16.43 3.25 21.29
N SER A 539 17.68 2.83 21.54
CA SER A 539 18.75 3.73 21.98
C SER A 539 19.10 4.81 20.97
N LYS A 540 19.12 4.49 19.67
CA LYS A 540 19.33 5.49 18.61
C LYS A 540 18.13 6.43 18.46
N ASN A 541 16.94 5.93 18.68
CA ASN A 541 15.73 6.75 18.67
C ASN A 541 15.65 7.67 19.91
N ASP A 542 16.26 7.28 21.03
CA ASP A 542 16.37 8.14 22.21
C ASP A 542 17.09 9.45 21.86
N VAL A 543 18.22 9.37 21.16
CA VAL A 543 19.00 10.54 20.73
C VAL A 543 18.14 11.53 19.95
N PHE A 544 17.29 11.05 19.06
CA PHE A 544 16.37 11.92 18.31
C PHE A 544 15.33 12.57 19.23
N VAL A 545 14.64 11.79 20.05
CA VAL A 545 13.56 12.31 20.93
C VAL A 545 14.11 13.25 21.99
N GLU A 546 15.27 12.94 22.59
CA GLU A 546 15.94 13.77 23.58
C GLU A 546 16.42 15.10 23.00
N SER A 547 16.89 15.11 21.74
CA SER A 547 17.30 16.35 21.08
C SER A 547 16.17 17.37 20.98
N LEU A 548 14.91 16.93 20.94
CA LEU A 548 13.73 17.77 20.88
C LEU A 548 13.35 18.39 22.24
N LYS A 549 13.93 17.91 23.36
CA LYS A 549 13.68 18.39 24.72
C LYS A 549 12.20 18.50 25.08
N LEU A 550 11.43 17.45 24.72
CA LEU A 550 9.99 17.39 24.94
C LEU A 550 9.63 16.85 26.33
N LYS A 551 8.43 17.20 26.81
CA LYS A 551 7.88 16.66 28.04
C LYS A 551 7.19 15.34 27.81
N LYS A 552 7.66 14.27 28.46
CA LYS A 552 6.94 12.99 28.53
C LYS A 552 5.67 13.16 29.35
N VAL A 553 4.53 12.77 28.78
CA VAL A 553 3.20 12.91 29.41
C VAL A 553 2.58 11.58 29.82
N ALA A 554 2.97 10.49 29.16
CA ALA A 554 2.51 9.13 29.49
C ALA A 554 3.49 8.08 29.00
N GLU A 555 3.44 6.90 29.61
CA GLU A 555 4.13 5.68 29.17
C GLU A 555 3.21 4.49 29.38
N PHE A 556 3.37 3.46 28.51
CA PHE A 556 2.48 2.30 28.50
C PHE A 556 3.30 1.01 28.38
N GLY A 557 2.95 0.05 29.21
CA GLY A 557 3.64 -1.24 29.31
C GLY A 557 5.12 -1.12 29.70
N LYS A 558 5.72 -2.26 29.98
CA LYS A 558 7.15 -2.35 30.33
C LYS A 558 7.69 -3.72 29.88
N PHE A 559 8.84 -3.70 29.26
CA PHE A 559 9.50 -4.94 28.84
C PHE A 559 10.16 -5.64 30.03
N THR A 560 9.48 -6.62 30.58
CA THR A 560 10.01 -7.46 31.65
C THR A 560 10.81 -8.63 31.08
N SER A 561 11.66 -9.26 31.90
CA SER A 561 12.37 -10.46 31.52
C SER A 561 11.44 -11.59 31.07
N GLU A 562 10.26 -11.72 31.71
CA GLU A 562 9.25 -12.71 31.31
C GLU A 562 8.67 -12.41 29.92
N TYR A 563 8.38 -11.12 29.65
CA TYR A 563 7.89 -10.69 28.33
C TYR A 563 8.93 -10.98 27.25
N LEU A 564 10.16 -10.54 27.45
CA LEU A 564 11.26 -10.73 26.49
C LEU A 564 11.56 -12.21 26.25
N LYS A 565 11.45 -13.05 27.29
CA LYS A 565 11.51 -14.50 27.13
C LYS A 565 10.47 -15.04 26.16
N LYS A 566 9.21 -14.56 26.23
CA LYS A 566 8.14 -14.95 25.31
C LYS A 566 8.42 -14.48 23.88
N VAL A 567 8.99 -13.29 23.73
CA VAL A 567 9.37 -12.74 22.42
C VAL A 567 10.51 -13.53 21.79
N THR A 568 11.49 -13.96 22.58
CA THR A 568 12.73 -14.61 22.09
C THR A 568 12.74 -16.13 22.21
N ASN A 569 11.63 -16.75 22.59
CA ASN A 569 11.58 -18.19 22.94
C ASN A 569 12.13 -19.12 21.84
N ASP A 570 11.93 -18.76 20.57
CA ASP A 570 12.38 -19.55 19.42
C ASP A 570 13.54 -18.86 18.66
N GLU A 571 14.15 -17.83 19.23
CA GLU A 571 15.30 -17.15 18.65
C GLU A 571 16.55 -18.04 18.83
N SER A 572 17.01 -18.61 17.73
CA SER A 572 18.17 -19.51 17.72
C SER A 572 19.49 -18.75 17.77
N ASP A 573 19.54 -17.50 17.33
CA ASP A 573 20.74 -16.67 17.34
C ASP A 573 20.90 -15.95 18.70
N PRO A 574 21.95 -16.32 19.48
CA PRO A 574 22.21 -15.67 20.76
C PRO A 574 22.50 -14.16 20.65
N LYS A 575 23.12 -13.71 19.56
CA LYS A 575 23.42 -12.28 19.35
C LYS A 575 22.13 -11.47 19.17
N LEU A 576 21.24 -11.93 18.32
CA LEU A 576 19.95 -11.28 18.09
C LEU A 576 19.11 -11.26 19.37
N ARG A 577 19.10 -12.35 20.12
CA ARG A 577 18.40 -12.42 21.40
C ARG A 577 19.00 -11.46 22.43
N ASN A 578 20.31 -11.42 22.60
CA ASN A 578 20.96 -10.53 23.56
C ASN A 578 20.76 -9.07 23.21
N SER A 579 20.86 -8.69 21.92
CA SER A 579 20.60 -7.31 21.49
C SER A 579 19.20 -6.82 21.86
N LEU A 580 18.20 -7.70 21.80
CA LEU A 580 16.84 -7.34 22.22
C LEU A 580 16.75 -7.07 23.73
N TYR A 581 17.40 -7.91 24.55
CA TYR A 581 17.46 -7.69 25.99
C TYR A 581 18.20 -6.41 26.35
N GLU A 582 19.32 -6.12 25.74
CA GLU A 582 20.13 -4.91 25.99
C GLU A 582 19.35 -3.64 25.68
N GLU A 583 18.56 -3.64 24.61
CA GLU A 583 17.82 -2.46 24.16
C GLU A 583 16.45 -2.30 24.82
N LEU A 584 15.77 -3.38 25.18
CA LEU A 584 14.38 -3.31 25.64
C LEU A 584 14.18 -3.57 27.13
N TYR A 585 15.08 -4.27 27.82
CA TYR A 585 14.87 -4.64 29.20
C TYR A 585 14.63 -3.41 30.09
N ASP A 586 13.55 -3.46 30.87
CA ASP A 586 13.10 -2.39 31.79
C ASP A 586 12.60 -1.11 31.09
N ARG A 587 12.53 -1.08 29.77
CA ARG A 587 12.04 0.07 28.95
C ARG A 587 10.52 0.03 28.82
N PRO A 588 9.80 1.20 28.82
CA PRO A 588 8.41 1.27 28.42
C PRO A 588 8.23 0.83 26.96
N ALA A 589 7.13 0.12 26.66
CA ALA A 589 6.84 -0.29 25.30
C ALA A 589 6.46 0.90 24.40
N LEU A 590 5.65 1.80 24.94
CA LEU A 590 5.25 3.04 24.27
C LEU A 590 5.46 4.23 25.20
N GLU A 591 5.87 5.37 24.64
CA GLU A 591 6.03 6.62 25.38
C GLU A 591 5.44 7.77 24.57
N LEU A 592 4.64 8.61 25.24
CA LEU A 592 3.99 9.77 24.64
C LEU A 592 4.60 11.07 25.16
N PHE A 593 5.02 11.91 24.22
CA PHE A 593 5.60 13.23 24.49
C PHE A 593 4.70 14.32 23.92
N LYS A 594 4.53 15.41 24.65
CA LYS A 594 3.80 16.59 24.19
C LYS A 594 4.74 17.57 23.51
N VAL A 595 4.37 18.08 22.37
CA VAL A 595 5.05 19.19 21.71
C VAL A 595 4.85 20.45 22.58
N LYS A 596 5.87 21.32 22.67
CA LYS A 596 5.79 22.54 23.48
C LYS A 596 4.67 23.45 23.01
N ASP A 597 3.96 24.04 23.94
CA ASP A 597 2.76 24.85 23.67
C ASP A 597 3.02 26.00 22.67
N GLU A 598 4.21 26.54 22.64
CA GLU A 598 4.66 27.60 21.70
C GLU A 598 4.68 27.15 20.23
N TYR A 599 4.74 25.82 19.98
CA TYR A 599 4.75 25.24 18.63
C TYR A 599 3.41 24.61 18.24
N LEU A 600 2.42 24.63 19.11
CA LEU A 600 1.10 24.10 18.80
C LEU A 600 0.33 25.06 17.89
N VAL A 601 -0.18 24.55 16.79
CA VAL A 601 -0.95 25.34 15.81
C VAL A 601 -2.31 24.68 15.61
N PRO A 602 -3.40 25.44 15.71
CA PRO A 602 -4.74 24.89 15.51
C PRO A 602 -4.94 24.45 14.06
N LYS A 603 -5.92 23.60 13.86
CA LYS A 603 -6.26 23.05 12.52
C LYS A 603 -6.62 24.14 11.51
N PHE A 604 -7.23 25.24 11.96
CA PHE A 604 -7.51 26.45 11.17
C PHE A 604 -6.84 27.65 11.82
N PHE A 605 -6.09 28.40 11.04
CA PHE A 605 -5.42 29.59 11.53
C PHE A 605 -5.14 30.61 10.43
N VAL A 606 -4.86 31.85 10.85
CA VAL A 606 -4.28 32.89 10.01
C VAL A 606 -2.77 32.86 10.24
N PRO A 607 -1.93 32.77 9.20
CA PRO A 607 -0.49 32.80 9.38
C PRO A 607 0.01 34.17 9.85
N GLU A 608 0.95 34.16 10.77
CA GLU A 608 1.64 35.37 11.24
C GLU A 608 2.73 35.78 10.24
N THR A 609 3.29 34.82 9.54
CA THR A 609 4.31 35.05 8.50
C THR A 609 4.02 34.19 7.28
N LEU A 610 4.20 34.79 6.11
CA LEU A 610 4.11 34.11 4.82
C LEU A 610 5.47 34.14 4.12
N ILE A 611 5.95 32.98 3.69
CA ILE A 611 7.19 32.83 2.95
C ILE A 611 6.82 32.41 1.52
N TYR A 612 7.42 33.06 0.55
CA TYR A 612 7.46 32.58 -0.81
C TYR A 612 8.79 31.86 -1.06
N ALA A 613 8.72 30.59 -1.44
CA ALA A 613 9.91 29.79 -1.65
C ALA A 613 9.94 29.17 -3.05
N ASN A 614 10.98 29.45 -3.79
CA ASN A 614 11.33 28.69 -4.99
C ASN A 614 12.15 27.46 -4.61
N ALA A 615 11.51 26.55 -3.88
CA ALA A 615 12.15 25.42 -3.24
C ALA A 615 11.33 24.14 -3.44
N LYS A 616 11.96 22.99 -3.20
CA LYS A 616 11.25 21.71 -3.06
C LYS A 616 10.88 21.48 -1.61
N VAL A 617 9.84 20.67 -1.37
CA VAL A 617 9.35 20.35 -0.02
C VAL A 617 10.45 19.76 0.86
N LYS A 618 11.36 18.96 0.31
CA LYS A 618 12.49 18.37 1.05
C LYS A 618 13.46 19.42 1.63
N GLU A 619 13.39 20.66 1.16
CA GLU A 619 14.25 21.77 1.55
C GLU A 619 13.64 22.63 2.68
N PHE A 620 12.38 22.41 3.03
CA PHE A 620 11.68 23.17 4.09
C PHE A 620 12.40 23.19 5.44
N PRO A 621 12.96 22.07 5.94
CA PRO A 621 13.73 22.12 7.19
C PRO A 621 14.90 23.10 7.15
N HIS A 622 15.57 23.24 6.03
CA HIS A 622 16.66 24.18 5.83
C HIS A 622 16.15 25.63 5.85
N ILE A 623 15.03 25.92 5.17
CA ILE A 623 14.39 27.24 5.19
C ILE A 623 14.05 27.65 6.62
N LEU A 624 13.47 26.74 7.40
CA LEU A 624 13.07 27.01 8.77
C LEU A 624 14.23 27.21 9.75
N LYS A 625 15.42 26.69 9.45
CA LYS A 625 16.62 26.93 10.25
C LYS A 625 17.20 28.34 10.04
N PHE A 626 16.82 28.98 8.95
CA PHE A 626 17.41 30.24 8.52
C PHE A 626 16.99 31.46 9.36
N SER A 627 15.81 31.38 9.99
CA SER A 627 15.27 32.48 10.82
C SER A 627 14.37 31.89 11.91
N ASN A 628 14.20 32.67 13.00
CA ASN A 628 13.26 32.35 14.06
C ASN A 628 11.83 32.67 13.62
N TYR A 629 11.28 31.82 12.74
CA TYR A 629 9.91 31.97 12.27
C TYR A 629 8.89 31.66 13.39
N PRO A 630 7.75 32.34 13.40
CA PRO A 630 6.67 32.01 14.31
C PRO A 630 6.07 30.63 14.00
N SER A 631 5.34 30.07 14.95
CA SER A 631 4.68 28.77 14.78
C SER A 631 3.60 28.79 13.70
N LYS A 632 2.85 29.88 13.59
CA LYS A 632 1.82 30.08 12.56
C LYS A 632 2.44 30.61 11.28
N LEU A 633 3.01 29.72 10.53
CA LEU A 633 3.76 29.99 9.30
C LEU A 633 3.04 29.44 8.08
N GLY A 634 3.13 30.14 6.96
CA GLY A 634 2.72 29.66 5.64
C GLY A 634 3.86 29.74 4.63
N ILE A 635 4.14 28.63 3.92
CA ILE A 635 5.16 28.57 2.86
C ILE A 635 4.48 28.32 1.52
N PHE A 636 4.51 29.28 0.62
CA PHE A 636 4.09 29.14 -0.77
C PHE A 636 5.25 28.69 -1.66
N LEU A 637 5.00 27.70 -2.51
CA LEU A 637 5.96 27.26 -3.51
C LEU A 637 5.75 28.02 -4.83
N SER A 638 6.82 28.26 -5.57
CA SER A 638 6.81 29.04 -6.81
C SER A 638 5.85 28.52 -7.89
N ASP A 639 5.64 27.22 -7.93
CA ASP A 639 4.70 26.60 -8.88
C ASP A 639 3.23 26.96 -8.61
N SER A 640 2.93 27.52 -7.44
CA SER A 640 1.57 28.01 -7.08
C SER A 640 1.26 29.39 -7.66
N GLU A 641 2.24 30.13 -8.18
CA GLU A 641 2.06 31.50 -8.76
C GLU A 641 1.02 31.60 -9.86
N LYS A 642 0.86 30.56 -10.66
CA LYS A 642 -0.01 30.59 -11.84
C LYS A 642 -1.52 30.79 -11.51
N LYS A 643 -1.91 30.78 -10.25
CA LYS A 643 -3.32 30.80 -9.80
C LYS A 643 -3.68 31.95 -8.86
N LEU A 644 -2.72 32.70 -8.37
CA LEU A 644 -2.94 33.80 -7.43
C LEU A 644 -2.51 35.12 -8.06
N SER A 645 -3.44 36.09 -8.08
CA SER A 645 -3.04 37.47 -8.10
C SER A 645 -2.47 37.81 -6.73
N LEU A 646 -1.15 37.69 -6.58
CA LEU A 646 -0.42 37.95 -5.35
C LEU A 646 -0.33 39.48 -5.03
N LYS A 647 -1.13 40.32 -5.69
CA LYS A 647 -1.22 41.74 -5.37
C LYS A 647 -1.74 41.92 -3.96
N GLY A 648 -0.89 42.42 -3.08
CA GLY A 648 -1.19 42.69 -1.67
C GLY A 648 -0.69 41.65 -0.65
N LEU A 649 0.03 40.63 -1.09
CA LEU A 649 0.78 39.77 -0.18
C LEU A 649 2.19 40.33 0.00
N GLU A 650 2.58 40.64 1.23
CA GLU A 650 3.94 41.03 1.56
C GLU A 650 4.77 39.77 1.78
N PHE A 651 5.83 39.63 0.97
CA PHE A 651 6.78 38.52 1.08
C PHE A 651 7.97 39.01 1.90
N THR A 652 8.25 38.32 3.00
CA THR A 652 9.39 38.70 3.83
C THR A 652 10.69 38.10 3.34
N ASP A 653 10.67 36.85 2.78
CA ASP A 653 11.88 36.14 2.40
C ASP A 653 11.69 35.35 1.09
N ILE A 654 12.79 35.16 0.35
CA ILE A 654 12.83 34.42 -0.88
C ILE A 654 14.00 33.43 -0.82
N TYR A 655 13.69 32.19 -1.17
CA TYR A 655 14.65 31.11 -1.18
C TYR A 655 14.68 30.46 -2.58
N SER A 656 15.86 30.18 -3.08
CA SER A 656 16.04 29.46 -4.35
C SER A 656 17.00 28.30 -4.14
N PHE A 657 16.58 27.10 -4.48
CA PHE A 657 17.37 25.88 -4.39
C PHE A 657 17.50 25.26 -5.78
N GLY A 658 18.74 24.95 -6.17
CA GLY A 658 19.03 24.49 -7.51
C GLY A 658 18.93 22.97 -7.72
N LYS A 659 19.16 22.53 -8.96
CA LYS A 659 19.23 21.12 -9.33
C LYS A 659 20.60 20.53 -9.03
N ARG A 660 20.65 19.26 -8.65
CA ARG A 660 21.83 18.43 -8.48
C ARG A 660 22.62 18.27 -9.78
N GLN A 661 23.94 18.46 -9.73
CA GLN A 661 24.86 18.04 -10.80
C GLN A 661 26.15 17.47 -10.20
N VAL A 662 26.63 16.37 -10.76
CA VAL A 662 27.90 15.71 -10.37
C VAL A 662 29.10 16.38 -11.01
N ALA A 663 28.89 17.42 -11.78
CA ALA A 663 29.97 18.16 -12.49
C ALA A 663 30.73 19.11 -11.54
N SER A 664 31.95 19.46 -11.90
CA SER A 664 32.81 20.45 -11.20
C SER A 664 32.20 21.85 -11.10
N GLN A 665 31.06 22.09 -11.72
CA GLN A 665 30.29 23.32 -11.66
C GLN A 665 28.82 23.03 -11.61
N THR A 666 28.11 23.64 -10.65
CA THR A 666 26.63 23.61 -10.57
C THR A 666 26.12 24.98 -11.00
N ARG A 667 25.14 25.00 -11.94
CA ARG A 667 24.53 26.21 -12.44
C ARG A 667 23.07 26.26 -12.05
N TYR A 668 22.66 27.44 -11.59
CA TYR A 668 21.29 27.71 -11.20
C TYR A 668 20.75 28.86 -12.04
N LEU A 669 19.53 28.73 -12.51
CA LEU A 669 18.79 29.83 -13.10
C LEU A 669 17.87 30.40 -12.01
N VAL A 670 18.21 31.58 -11.54
CA VAL A 670 17.50 32.26 -10.46
C VAL A 670 16.66 33.39 -11.04
N LYS A 671 15.38 33.41 -10.65
CA LYS A 671 14.48 34.52 -10.92
C LYS A 671 13.87 34.98 -9.62
N VAL A 672 14.09 36.22 -9.25
CA VAL A 672 13.52 36.79 -8.03
C VAL A 672 12.17 37.40 -8.29
N PRO A 673 11.20 37.32 -7.37
CA PRO A 673 9.85 37.85 -7.55
C PRO A 673 9.74 39.36 -7.34
N LYS A 674 10.75 39.99 -6.68
CA LYS A 674 10.79 41.44 -6.46
C LYS A 674 12.20 41.96 -6.73
N SER A 675 12.30 43.11 -7.40
CA SER A 675 13.60 43.78 -7.58
C SER A 675 14.11 44.28 -6.23
N GLY A 676 15.42 44.16 -6.00
CA GLY A 676 16.05 44.66 -4.76
C GLY A 676 17.40 44.01 -4.48
N GLN A 677 17.89 44.31 -3.31
CA GLN A 677 19.09 43.74 -2.74
C GLN A 677 18.79 42.46 -2.01
N TYR A 678 19.61 41.43 -2.17
CA TYR A 678 19.49 40.11 -1.55
C TYR A 678 20.81 39.70 -0.91
N ASN A 679 20.71 39.18 0.31
CA ASN A 679 21.80 38.43 0.91
C ASN A 679 21.84 37.03 0.28
N VAL A 680 23.06 36.59 -0.06
CA VAL A 680 23.34 35.29 -0.66
C VAL A 680 23.98 34.39 0.39
N TYR A 681 23.38 33.23 0.67
CA TYR A 681 23.90 32.27 1.65
C TYR A 681 24.08 30.91 1.01
N ILE A 682 25.10 30.17 1.47
CA ILE A 682 25.37 28.78 1.09
C ILE A 682 25.36 27.91 2.36
N GLU A 683 24.71 26.77 2.32
CA GLU A 683 24.74 25.82 3.43
C GLU A 683 26.12 25.15 3.52
N GLU A 684 26.78 25.32 4.66
CA GLU A 684 28.15 24.83 4.89
C GLU A 684 28.16 23.38 5.46
N GLY A 685 27.05 22.93 6.05
CA GLY A 685 26.99 21.74 6.87
C GLY A 685 27.45 20.42 6.25
N GLU A 686 27.27 20.23 4.92
CA GLU A 686 27.80 19.04 4.23
C GLU A 686 29.24 19.27 3.72
N LEU A 687 29.60 20.49 3.38
CA LEU A 687 30.93 20.82 2.83
C LEU A 687 32.02 20.74 3.90
N GLU A 688 31.75 21.28 5.09
CA GLU A 688 32.67 21.18 6.23
C GLU A 688 32.87 19.75 6.68
N ARG A 689 31.80 18.95 6.68
CA ARG A 689 31.81 17.55 7.07
C ARG A 689 32.66 16.67 6.16
N ILE A 690 32.81 17.03 4.89
CA ILE A 690 33.64 16.32 3.90
C ILE A 690 35.00 16.99 3.68
N GLY A 691 35.30 18.10 4.37
CA GLY A 691 36.63 18.76 4.36
C GLY A 691 36.91 19.61 3.12
N TYR A 692 35.84 20.11 2.46
CA TYR A 692 36.03 20.98 1.28
C TYR A 692 36.16 22.48 1.65
N PRO A 693 36.90 23.28 0.85
CA PRO A 693 37.01 24.71 1.05
C PRO A 693 35.69 25.44 0.73
N LYS A 694 35.55 26.65 1.26
CA LYS A 694 34.42 27.52 1.03
C LYS A 694 34.09 27.71 -0.46
N ILE A 695 32.81 27.56 -0.82
CA ILE A 695 32.34 27.78 -2.19
C ILE A 695 31.91 29.23 -2.36
N VAL A 696 32.42 29.88 -3.40
CA VAL A 696 32.04 31.25 -3.76
C VAL A 696 31.09 31.20 -4.96
N PRO A 697 29.88 31.79 -4.89
CA PRO A 697 28.97 31.87 -6.03
C PRO A 697 29.46 32.93 -7.03
N ILE A 698 29.38 32.60 -8.33
CA ILE A 698 29.58 33.54 -9.42
C ILE A 698 28.21 33.81 -10.02
N ILE A 699 27.78 35.07 -9.99
CA ILE A 699 26.50 35.47 -10.54
C ILE A 699 26.77 36.32 -11.79
N GLU A 700 26.30 35.89 -12.93
CA GLU A 700 26.54 36.55 -14.19
C GLU A 700 25.91 37.96 -14.24
N GLY A 701 26.76 38.99 -14.39
CA GLY A 701 26.30 40.37 -14.47
C GLY A 701 25.85 40.98 -13.15
N VAL A 702 26.25 40.41 -12.01
CA VAL A 702 25.99 40.94 -10.67
C VAL A 702 27.23 40.80 -9.80
N ASP A 703 27.69 41.92 -9.23
CA ASP A 703 28.77 41.91 -8.26
C ASP A 703 28.27 41.43 -6.92
N VAL A 704 28.86 40.37 -6.39
CA VAL A 704 28.59 39.84 -5.06
C VAL A 704 29.59 40.46 -4.07
N ILE A 705 29.10 41.34 -3.22
CA ILE A 705 29.92 41.95 -2.16
C ILE A 705 30.07 40.96 -1.03
N SER A 706 31.26 40.45 -0.79
CA SER A 706 31.55 39.46 0.25
C SER A 706 31.21 40.01 1.65
N THR A 707 30.47 39.22 2.41
CA THR A 707 30.18 39.45 3.82
C THR A 707 30.61 38.24 4.66
N SER A 708 31.03 38.45 5.89
CA SER A 708 31.54 37.40 6.77
C SER A 708 30.48 36.87 7.75
N ASP A 709 29.19 37.10 7.50
CA ASP A 709 28.13 36.78 8.44
C ASP A 709 27.73 35.32 8.34
N PHE A 710 27.63 34.66 9.49
CA PHE A 710 27.09 33.30 9.63
C PHE A 710 25.70 33.38 10.28
N ILE A 711 24.75 32.64 9.69
CA ILE A 711 23.45 32.41 10.31
C ILE A 711 23.28 30.91 10.44
N ALA A 712 23.35 30.38 11.64
CA ALA A 712 23.29 28.96 11.94
C ALA A 712 24.32 28.14 11.12
N SER A 713 23.87 27.25 10.25
CA SER A 713 24.73 26.43 9.35
C SER A 713 24.97 27.09 7.98
N TRP A 714 24.58 28.37 7.82
CA TRP A 714 24.66 29.08 6.56
C TRP A 714 25.82 30.05 6.52
N TYR A 715 26.60 29.97 5.48
CA TYR A 715 27.69 30.89 5.20
C TYR A 715 27.20 32.04 4.32
N GLY A 716 27.36 33.26 4.78
CA GLY A 716 27.09 34.47 4.02
C GLY A 716 28.10 34.64 2.88
N ALA A 717 27.67 34.35 1.67
CA ALA A 717 28.51 34.43 0.48
C ALA A 717 28.62 35.88 -0.05
N GLY A 718 27.68 36.75 0.33
CA GLY A 718 27.71 38.15 -0.04
C GLY A 718 26.32 38.77 -0.26
N VAL A 719 26.31 39.97 -0.82
CA VAL A 719 25.09 40.73 -1.15
C VAL A 719 25.04 40.97 -2.64
N ALA A 720 23.87 40.74 -3.26
CA ALA A 720 23.67 40.93 -4.70
C ALA A 720 22.40 41.72 -5.01
N ASN A 721 22.41 42.51 -6.09
CA ASN A 721 21.22 43.24 -6.56
C ASN A 721 20.53 42.49 -7.71
N PHE A 722 19.28 42.20 -7.58
CA PHE A 722 18.48 41.52 -8.60
C PHE A 722 17.28 42.33 -9.08
N ASN A 723 16.89 42.06 -10.33
CA ASN A 723 15.71 42.65 -10.94
C ASN A 723 14.67 41.54 -11.26
N GLU A 724 13.41 41.73 -10.89
CA GLU A 724 12.30 40.75 -11.01
C GLU A 724 12.02 40.32 -12.47
N ASN A 725 12.38 41.18 -13.43
CA ASN A 725 12.15 40.91 -14.86
C ASN A 725 13.30 40.17 -15.54
N LYS A 726 14.35 39.83 -14.79
CA LYS A 726 15.57 39.20 -15.32
C LYS A 726 15.82 37.83 -14.68
N SER A 727 16.27 36.87 -15.47
CA SER A 727 16.82 35.62 -14.97
C SER A 727 18.33 35.70 -14.88
N TYR A 728 18.91 35.23 -13.81
CA TYR A 728 20.34 35.27 -13.52
C TYR A 728 20.92 33.85 -13.48
N GLU A 729 21.99 33.60 -14.20
CA GLU A 729 22.76 32.36 -14.07
C GLU A 729 23.73 32.47 -12.89
N VAL A 730 23.54 31.62 -11.89
CA VAL A 730 24.44 31.50 -10.74
C VAL A 730 25.27 30.24 -10.89
N THR A 731 26.57 30.37 -10.92
CA THR A 731 27.50 29.23 -11.01
C THR A 731 28.22 29.02 -9.70
N LEU A 732 28.13 27.81 -9.14
CA LEU A 732 28.95 27.38 -8.02
C LEU A 732 30.07 26.46 -8.55
N LYS A 733 31.33 26.84 -8.29
CA LYS A 733 32.49 25.99 -8.59
C LYS A 733 32.70 25.02 -7.43
N ILE A 734 32.52 23.74 -7.71
CA ILE A 734 32.71 22.66 -6.76
C ILE A 734 34.12 22.10 -6.94
N PRO A 735 34.90 21.87 -5.88
CA PRO A 735 36.23 21.24 -5.99
C PRO A 735 36.13 19.87 -6.68
N LYS A 736 37.14 19.52 -7.47
CA LYS A 736 37.21 18.22 -8.12
C LYS A 736 37.27 17.13 -7.08
N GLN A 737 36.41 16.12 -7.23
CA GLN A 737 36.33 15.00 -6.32
C GLN A 737 37.14 13.81 -6.84
N ASP A 738 37.72 13.05 -5.93
CA ASP A 738 38.39 11.82 -6.26
C ASP A 738 37.38 10.70 -6.53
N ASN A 739 37.73 9.81 -7.47
CA ASN A 739 36.94 8.60 -7.68
C ASN A 739 37.26 7.57 -6.59
N LEU A 740 36.31 7.29 -5.74
CA LEU A 740 36.45 6.34 -4.63
C LEU A 740 36.66 4.89 -5.11
N PHE A 741 36.43 4.62 -6.36
CA PHE A 741 36.60 3.30 -6.95
C PHE A 741 37.98 3.03 -7.57
N GLY A 742 38.76 4.03 -7.88
CA GLY A 742 40.25 3.99 -8.08
C GLY A 742 40.74 3.70 -9.50
N SER A 743 39.95 3.48 -10.55
CA SER A 743 40.51 3.35 -11.93
C SER A 743 39.55 3.85 -13.01
N THR A 744 40.14 4.35 -14.12
CA THR A 744 39.45 4.89 -15.31
C THR A 744 39.54 3.96 -16.55
N GLU A 745 40.21 2.82 -16.42
CA GLU A 745 40.35 1.85 -17.52
C GLU A 745 39.09 0.98 -17.69
N PRO A 746 38.94 0.24 -18.82
CA PRO A 746 37.83 -0.69 -19.02
C PRO A 746 37.74 -1.59 -17.79
N TRP A 747 36.70 -1.31 -17.02
CA TRP A 747 36.64 -1.73 -15.63
C TRP A 747 36.19 -3.16 -15.47
N PHE A 748 35.24 -3.62 -16.31
CA PHE A 748 34.71 -4.96 -16.24
C PHE A 748 34.25 -5.43 -17.62
N GLN A 749 34.70 -6.61 -18.02
CA GLN A 749 34.17 -7.36 -19.14
C GLN A 749 33.99 -8.81 -18.65
N GLY A 750 32.80 -9.33 -18.68
CA GLY A 750 32.53 -10.67 -18.21
C GLY A 750 31.25 -11.24 -18.73
N LYS A 751 31.31 -12.57 -18.87
CA LYS A 751 30.16 -13.42 -19.17
C LYS A 751 29.84 -14.24 -17.94
N TYR A 752 28.55 -14.39 -17.66
CA TYR A 752 28.13 -15.27 -16.59
C TYR A 752 28.55 -16.73 -16.88
N GLU A 753 29.34 -17.32 -16.00
CA GLU A 753 29.67 -18.73 -16.01
C GLU A 753 29.06 -19.38 -14.76
N GLU A 754 28.31 -20.49 -14.96
CA GLU A 754 27.66 -21.23 -13.90
C GLU A 754 28.73 -21.83 -12.98
N GLY A 755 28.82 -21.38 -11.73
CA GLY A 755 29.78 -21.87 -10.74
C GLY A 755 30.56 -20.84 -9.94
N ASN A 756 30.48 -19.54 -10.25
CA ASN A 756 31.03 -18.49 -9.41
C ASN A 756 30.12 -18.24 -8.19
N ASP A 757 30.37 -19.00 -7.15
CA ASP A 757 29.53 -19.00 -5.95
C ASP A 757 29.97 -17.90 -4.97
N VAL A 758 29.38 -16.75 -5.08
CA VAL A 758 29.46 -15.72 -4.05
C VAL A 758 28.40 -15.99 -3.00
N SER A 759 28.81 -16.11 -1.78
CA SER A 759 28.16 -16.50 -0.54
C SER A 759 26.64 -16.64 -0.54
N SER A 760 26.13 -17.62 0.16
CA SER A 760 24.69 -17.87 0.43
C SER A 760 23.90 -16.64 0.88
N LEU A 761 24.56 -15.63 1.47
CA LEU A 761 24.01 -14.35 1.89
C LEU A 761 23.50 -13.54 0.68
N MET A 762 24.22 -13.53 -0.41
CA MET A 762 23.88 -12.73 -1.60
C MET A 762 22.74 -13.36 -2.40
N LYS A 763 22.68 -14.67 -2.48
CA LYS A 763 21.54 -15.38 -3.08
C LYS A 763 20.23 -15.11 -2.33
N SER A 764 20.31 -14.90 -1.02
CA SER A 764 19.14 -14.61 -0.19
C SER A 764 18.67 -13.16 -0.27
N LEU A 765 19.58 -12.21 -0.48
CA LEU A 765 19.28 -10.78 -0.52
C LEU A 765 18.60 -10.36 -1.83
N PHE A 766 19.03 -10.92 -2.96
CA PHE A 766 18.58 -10.44 -4.27
C PHE A 766 17.53 -11.30 -4.94
N ASN A 767 17.25 -12.49 -4.40
CA ASN A 767 16.30 -13.42 -5.02
C ASN A 767 16.53 -13.61 -6.54
N VAL A 768 17.78 -13.53 -6.97
CA VAL A 768 18.17 -13.53 -8.38
C VAL A 768 18.37 -14.97 -8.82
N ALA A 769 17.71 -15.35 -9.90
CA ALA A 769 17.93 -16.67 -10.52
C ALA A 769 19.31 -16.77 -11.19
N GLY A 770 20.00 -15.63 -11.37
CA GLY A 770 21.35 -15.51 -11.91
C GLY A 770 22.42 -15.41 -10.83
N GLY A 771 23.64 -15.71 -11.19
CA GLY A 771 24.81 -15.61 -10.30
C GLY A 771 25.40 -14.23 -10.27
N VAL A 772 26.20 -13.94 -9.24
CA VAL A 772 27.01 -12.73 -9.19
C VAL A 772 28.19 -12.86 -10.15
N MET A 773 28.31 -11.88 -11.06
CA MET A 773 29.37 -11.82 -12.04
C MET A 773 30.63 -11.13 -11.47
N TYR A 774 30.43 -10.13 -10.63
CA TYR A 774 31.50 -9.34 -10.02
C TYR A 774 31.05 -8.68 -8.74
N TYR A 775 31.96 -8.56 -7.75
CA TYR A 775 31.74 -7.73 -6.57
C TYR A 775 33.03 -7.08 -6.08
N LYS A 776 32.93 -5.90 -5.49
CA LYS A 776 34.04 -5.16 -4.92
C LYS A 776 33.59 -4.27 -3.79
N GLU A 777 34.41 -4.17 -2.73
CA GLU A 777 34.21 -3.18 -1.67
C GLU A 777 34.47 -1.77 -2.19
N ILE A 778 33.58 -0.85 -1.85
CA ILE A 778 33.76 0.59 -2.06
C ILE A 778 34.28 1.18 -0.75
N LYS A 779 35.55 1.55 -0.72
CA LYS A 779 36.18 2.07 0.48
C LYS A 779 35.83 3.54 0.73
N ASP A 780 36.06 3.99 1.97
CA ASP A 780 35.90 5.40 2.37
C ASP A 780 34.47 5.95 2.27
N ILE A 781 33.45 5.08 2.22
CA ILE A 781 32.04 5.48 2.30
C ILE A 781 31.72 5.92 3.72
N ARG A 782 31.27 7.17 3.86
CA ARG A 782 30.90 7.76 5.14
C ARG A 782 29.40 7.73 5.34
N SER A 783 28.99 7.46 6.55
CA SER A 783 27.57 7.44 6.94
C SER A 783 26.89 8.77 6.70
N GLY A 784 25.68 8.73 6.12
CA GLY A 784 24.84 9.90 5.86
C GLY A 784 25.29 10.77 4.70
N VAL A 785 26.37 10.42 3.99
CA VAL A 785 26.84 11.11 2.78
C VAL A 785 26.16 10.52 1.55
N LEU A 786 25.82 11.38 0.60
CA LEU A 786 25.26 11.00 -0.69
C LEU A 786 26.38 10.75 -1.71
N TYR A 787 26.28 9.62 -2.40
CA TYR A 787 27.24 9.21 -3.43
C TYR A 787 26.54 9.02 -4.76
N GLY A 788 27.18 9.46 -5.84
CA GLY A 788 26.77 9.18 -7.21
C GLY A 788 27.57 8.02 -7.79
N LEU A 789 26.87 7.06 -8.35
CA LEU A 789 27.42 5.94 -9.11
C LEU A 789 27.18 6.19 -10.60
N SER A 790 28.23 6.22 -11.41
CA SER A 790 28.14 6.37 -12.85
C SER A 790 29.07 5.42 -13.59
N PHE A 791 28.62 4.96 -14.77
CA PHE A 791 29.40 4.15 -15.70
C PHE A 791 28.78 4.09 -17.09
N ASP A 792 29.56 3.73 -18.07
CA ASP A 792 29.14 3.40 -19.42
C ASP A 792 29.01 1.87 -19.54
N TYR A 793 28.02 1.38 -20.27
CA TYR A 793 27.79 -0.06 -20.38
C TYR A 793 27.33 -0.46 -21.78
N VAL A 794 27.73 -1.67 -22.16
CA VAL A 794 27.24 -2.39 -23.36
C VAL A 794 26.89 -3.82 -22.95
N VAL A 795 25.69 -4.25 -23.25
CA VAL A 795 25.21 -5.62 -23.05
C VAL A 795 25.15 -6.31 -24.41
N GLU A 796 26.02 -7.28 -24.66
CA GLU A 796 26.04 -8.03 -25.91
C GLU A 796 24.98 -9.12 -25.95
N SER A 797 24.66 -9.72 -24.78
CA SER A 797 23.54 -10.65 -24.61
C SER A 797 23.00 -10.59 -23.18
N GLY A 798 21.73 -10.96 -22.99
CA GLY A 798 21.08 -10.99 -21.70
C GLY A 798 20.74 -9.61 -21.13
N ALA A 799 20.76 -9.51 -19.82
CA ALA A 799 20.69 -8.27 -19.04
C ALA A 799 21.45 -8.45 -17.73
N PHE A 800 21.93 -7.37 -17.16
CA PHE A 800 22.60 -7.41 -15.88
C PHE A 800 21.95 -6.49 -14.86
N GLY A 801 22.18 -6.79 -13.59
CA GLY A 801 21.82 -5.90 -12.50
C GLY A 801 23.06 -5.32 -11.84
N VAL A 802 22.94 -4.08 -11.39
CA VAL A 802 23.91 -3.44 -10.52
C VAL A 802 23.28 -3.19 -9.17
N ALA A 803 23.99 -3.52 -8.09
CA ALA A 803 23.53 -3.23 -6.74
C ALA A 803 24.67 -2.67 -5.89
N VAL A 804 24.36 -1.72 -5.03
CA VAL A 804 25.22 -1.26 -3.95
C VAL A 804 24.60 -1.75 -2.65
N VAL A 805 25.39 -2.47 -1.87
CA VAL A 805 24.93 -3.13 -0.65
C VAL A 805 25.80 -2.70 0.50
N GLY A 806 25.18 -2.21 1.55
CA GLY A 806 25.83 -1.96 2.81
C GLY A 806 25.72 -3.18 3.72
N THR A 807 26.79 -3.54 4.41
CA THR A 807 26.79 -4.63 5.40
C THR A 807 27.00 -4.07 6.80
N SER A 808 26.42 -4.72 7.78
CA SER A 808 26.57 -4.41 9.18
C SER A 808 26.57 -5.70 10.02
N SER A 809 26.88 -5.59 11.29
CA SER A 809 26.73 -6.69 12.26
C SER A 809 25.31 -7.26 12.34
N TYR A 810 24.31 -6.57 11.83
CA TYR A 810 22.88 -6.94 11.83
C TYR A 810 22.38 -7.48 10.48
N GLY A 811 23.22 -7.52 9.46
CA GLY A 811 22.86 -8.00 8.14
C GLY A 811 23.31 -7.08 7.01
N ALA A 812 22.71 -7.23 5.83
CA ALA A 812 23.05 -6.45 4.67
C ALA A 812 21.85 -5.65 4.16
N GLN A 813 22.10 -4.43 3.68
CA GLN A 813 21.11 -3.50 3.14
C GLN A 813 21.41 -3.18 1.68
N VAL A 814 20.39 -3.22 0.85
CA VAL A 814 20.49 -2.72 -0.53
C VAL A 814 20.33 -1.20 -0.52
N LEU A 815 21.41 -0.49 -0.79
CA LEU A 815 21.43 0.97 -0.89
C LEU A 815 20.98 1.45 -2.27
N LEU A 816 21.26 0.65 -3.30
CA LEU A 816 20.90 0.91 -4.69
C LEU A 816 20.76 -0.42 -5.42
N THR A 817 19.77 -0.57 -6.27
CA THR A 817 19.69 -1.67 -7.24
C THR A 817 19.08 -1.17 -8.54
N LYS A 818 19.58 -1.66 -9.69
CA LYS A 818 19.05 -1.35 -11.01
C LYS A 818 19.39 -2.46 -11.99
N GLU A 819 18.44 -2.77 -12.85
CA GLU A 819 18.56 -3.70 -13.95
C GLU A 819 18.77 -2.93 -15.25
N LEU A 820 19.68 -3.41 -16.09
CA LEU A 820 20.14 -2.74 -17.29
C LEU A 820 20.24 -3.72 -18.47
N SER A 821 19.87 -3.24 -19.65
CA SER A 821 19.94 -3.99 -20.91
C SER A 821 20.33 -3.04 -22.04
N GLY A 822 20.84 -3.57 -23.15
CA GLY A 822 21.28 -2.78 -24.27
C GLY A 822 22.58 -2.03 -23.99
N SER A 823 22.70 -0.76 -24.38
CA SER A 823 23.88 0.07 -24.15
C SER A 823 23.47 1.47 -23.71
N GLY A 824 24.28 2.09 -22.90
CA GLY A 824 24.01 3.45 -22.40
C GLY A 824 25.00 3.94 -21.35
N ASN A 825 24.68 5.11 -20.84
CA ASN A 825 25.33 5.70 -19.68
C ASN A 825 24.40 5.55 -18.49
N TYR A 826 24.93 5.06 -17.39
CA TYR A 826 24.17 4.93 -16.14
C TYR A 826 24.62 5.99 -15.13
N TYR A 827 23.66 6.60 -14.47
CA TYR A 827 23.88 7.44 -13.29
C TYR A 827 22.76 7.22 -12.30
N ASN A 828 23.11 6.97 -11.04
CA ASN A 828 22.17 6.97 -9.94
C ASN A 828 22.86 7.31 -8.63
N GLU A 829 22.08 7.62 -7.60
CA GLU A 829 22.58 8.07 -6.30
C GLU A 829 22.19 7.08 -5.21
N PHE A 830 23.10 6.91 -4.24
CA PHE A 830 22.85 6.14 -3.03
C PHE A 830 23.39 6.87 -1.80
N LYS A 831 22.76 6.58 -0.65
CA LYS A 831 23.18 7.17 0.63
C LYS A 831 23.46 6.03 1.61
N SER A 832 24.66 6.03 2.21
CA SER A 832 24.98 5.12 3.29
C SER A 832 24.25 5.57 4.56
N THR A 833 23.74 4.63 5.33
CA THR A 833 23.07 4.89 6.61
C THR A 833 24.06 4.74 7.79
N ASN A 834 23.67 5.20 8.97
CA ASN A 834 24.51 5.19 10.17
C ASN A 834 24.85 3.79 10.71
N VAL A 835 24.31 2.75 10.09
CA VAL A 835 24.45 1.36 10.56
C VAL A 835 25.41 0.55 9.68
N VAL A 836 25.72 1.06 8.49
CA VAL A 836 26.56 0.36 7.51
C VAL A 836 28.03 0.44 7.91
N GLU A 837 28.67 -0.72 8.02
CA GLU A 837 30.10 -0.86 8.35
C GLU A 837 30.94 -0.93 7.06
N GLU A 838 30.46 -1.66 6.06
CA GLU A 838 31.13 -1.83 4.78
C GLU A 838 30.12 -1.69 3.63
N VAL A 839 30.57 -1.21 2.48
CA VAL A 839 29.74 -1.05 1.28
C VAL A 839 30.33 -1.81 0.12
N TYR A 840 29.53 -2.61 -0.55
CA TYR A 840 29.94 -3.41 -1.70
C TYR A 840 29.13 -3.06 -2.94
N LEU A 841 29.81 -3.03 -4.07
CA LEU A 841 29.20 -3.04 -5.38
C LEU A 841 29.07 -4.47 -5.88
N PHE A 842 27.93 -4.80 -6.46
CA PHE A 842 27.66 -6.08 -7.13
C PHE A 842 27.20 -5.85 -8.55
N ILE A 843 27.71 -6.68 -9.45
CA ILE A 843 27.18 -6.87 -10.80
C ILE A 843 26.73 -8.32 -10.87
N TYR A 844 25.49 -8.54 -11.24
CA TYR A 844 24.88 -9.84 -11.26
C TYR A 844 24.13 -10.11 -12.57
N ASP A 845 24.10 -11.38 -12.99
CA ASP A 845 23.34 -11.82 -14.13
C ASP A 845 21.85 -11.66 -13.87
N TYR A 846 21.17 -10.97 -14.78
CA TYR A 846 19.71 -10.85 -14.73
C TYR A 846 19.10 -11.62 -15.89
N PRO A 847 18.54 -12.82 -15.64
CA PRO A 847 18.00 -13.63 -16.71
C PRO A 847 16.75 -12.97 -17.30
N LEU A 848 16.91 -12.35 -18.45
CA LEU A 848 15.78 -11.96 -19.29
C LEU A 848 15.05 -13.19 -19.82
N GLU A 849 13.86 -12.97 -20.37
CA GLU A 849 13.01 -13.99 -21.01
C GLU A 849 13.73 -14.86 -22.07
N SER A 850 14.87 -14.40 -22.59
CA SER A 850 15.69 -15.14 -23.53
C SER A 850 16.40 -16.35 -22.92
N GLY A 851 16.56 -16.42 -21.60
CA GLY A 851 17.33 -17.46 -20.92
C GLY A 851 18.83 -17.47 -21.28
N LEU A 852 19.32 -16.43 -21.96
CA LEU A 852 20.72 -16.28 -22.29
C LEU A 852 21.47 -15.65 -21.14
N PRO A 853 22.66 -16.16 -20.78
CA PRO A 853 23.51 -15.53 -19.78
C PRO A 853 23.97 -14.16 -20.27
N SER A 854 24.14 -13.26 -19.30
CA SER A 854 24.59 -11.89 -19.59
C SER A 854 26.04 -11.86 -20.04
N ASP A 855 26.29 -11.09 -21.08
CA ASP A 855 27.63 -10.73 -21.55
C ASP A 855 27.70 -9.21 -21.58
N VAL A 856 28.53 -8.64 -20.69
CA VAL A 856 28.48 -7.20 -20.33
C VAL A 856 29.86 -6.60 -20.32
N LYS A 857 29.97 -5.41 -20.88
CA LYS A 857 31.16 -4.54 -20.79
C LYS A 857 30.77 -3.26 -20.06
N ILE A 858 31.52 -2.91 -19.01
CA ILE A 858 31.36 -1.67 -18.25
C ILE A 858 32.66 -0.87 -18.29
N GLU A 859 32.56 0.40 -18.61
CA GLU A 859 33.68 1.33 -18.72
C GLU A 859 33.38 2.62 -17.92
N ASN A 860 34.39 3.43 -17.66
CA ASN A 860 34.28 4.73 -17.01
C ASN A 860 33.53 4.69 -15.66
N PHE A 861 33.80 3.66 -14.85
CA PHE A 861 33.12 3.46 -13.58
C PHE A 861 33.60 4.46 -12.53
N GLU A 862 32.66 5.20 -11.95
CA GLU A 862 32.98 6.23 -10.95
C GLU A 862 31.99 6.16 -9.78
N VAL A 863 32.54 6.26 -8.56
CA VAL A 863 31.80 6.55 -7.34
C VAL A 863 32.36 7.84 -6.75
N LYS A 864 31.52 8.85 -6.65
CA LYS A 864 31.94 10.17 -6.16
C LYS A 864 30.93 10.70 -5.13
N ASN A 865 31.39 11.53 -4.21
CA ASN A 865 30.48 12.27 -3.34
C ASN A 865 29.60 13.18 -4.18
N VAL A 866 28.29 13.18 -3.88
CA VAL A 866 27.38 14.17 -4.47
C VAL A 866 27.31 15.36 -3.52
N ILE A 867 27.85 16.48 -3.93
CA ILE A 867 27.79 17.74 -3.19
C ILE A 867 26.58 18.49 -3.73
N GLU A 868 25.60 18.74 -2.86
CA GLU A 868 24.46 19.59 -3.13
C GLU A 868 24.56 20.87 -2.30
N PRO A 869 25.26 21.89 -2.77
CA PRO A 869 25.24 23.15 -2.07
C PRO A 869 23.86 23.76 -2.19
N LEU A 870 23.23 24.04 -1.07
CA LEU A 870 22.01 24.81 -1.03
C LEU A 870 22.36 26.29 -1.07
N LEU A 871 21.74 27.00 -1.99
CA LEU A 871 21.93 28.43 -2.20
C LEU A 871 20.64 29.15 -1.84
N VAL A 872 20.74 30.15 -0.97
CA VAL A 872 19.60 30.93 -0.49
C VAL A 872 19.81 32.40 -0.82
N PHE A 873 18.77 33.01 -1.33
CA PHE A 873 18.67 34.46 -1.55
C PHE A 873 17.64 35.04 -0.60
N LYS A 874 18.04 35.88 0.34
CA LYS A 874 17.13 36.57 1.25
C LYS A 874 17.11 38.06 0.89
N SER A 875 15.93 38.62 0.68
CA SER A 875 15.86 40.06 0.38
C SER A 875 16.38 40.90 1.55
N VAL A 876 17.24 41.88 1.25
CA VAL A 876 17.73 42.85 2.17
C VAL A 876 16.75 44.05 2.14
N GLY A 877 15.80 44.05 2.97
CA GLY A 877 14.88 45.16 3.00
C GLY A 877 13.66 44.86 3.82
N ASP A 878 13.41 45.69 4.73
CA ASP A 878 12.39 45.61 5.74
C ASP A 878 12.61 44.52 6.81
N ASP A 879 13.66 44.76 7.68
CA ASP A 879 13.71 44.20 9.04
C ASP A 879 12.52 44.65 9.90
N LYS A 880 11.60 45.39 9.33
CA LYS A 880 10.23 45.49 9.81
C LYS A 880 9.46 44.35 9.18
N GLN A 881 9.48 43.15 9.83
CA GLN A 881 8.27 42.35 9.85
C GLN A 881 7.11 43.31 10.13
N GLU A 882 6.33 43.69 9.11
CA GLU A 882 4.97 44.12 9.37
C GLU A 882 4.23 42.88 9.83
N THR A 883 4.52 42.46 11.05
CA THR A 883 3.58 41.65 11.85
C THR A 883 2.28 42.38 11.72
N LEU A 884 1.26 41.70 11.18
CA LEU A 884 -0.11 42.20 11.26
C LEU A 884 -0.31 42.72 12.65
N VAL A 885 -0.59 44.03 12.81
CA VAL A 885 -0.62 44.71 14.10
C VAL A 885 -1.53 43.90 15.02
N ASP A 886 -1.04 43.64 16.23
CA ASP A 886 -1.78 42.85 17.22
C ASP A 886 -3.13 43.54 17.46
N GLY A 887 -4.23 42.90 16.98
CA GLY A 887 -5.57 43.48 16.97
C GLY A 887 -6.25 43.50 15.59
N GLN A 888 -5.51 43.34 14.49
CA GLN A 888 -6.09 43.29 13.13
C GLN A 888 -6.21 41.85 12.59
N VAL A 889 -5.61 40.84 13.26
CA VAL A 889 -5.70 39.45 12.86
C VAL A 889 -7.06 38.88 13.26
N PRO A 890 -7.84 38.32 12.32
CA PRO A 890 -9.11 37.68 12.65
C PRO A 890 -8.92 36.52 13.64
N LYS A 891 -9.80 36.47 14.63
CA LYS A 891 -9.85 35.32 15.56
C LYS A 891 -10.71 34.21 14.95
N ILE A 892 -10.22 33.00 15.03
CA ILE A 892 -10.89 31.82 14.47
C ILE A 892 -11.19 30.84 15.59
N SER A 893 -12.46 30.49 15.73
CA SER A 893 -12.86 29.26 16.43
C SER A 893 -13.52 28.31 15.44
N PHE A 894 -13.38 27.01 15.66
CA PHE A 894 -13.96 26.01 14.76
C PHE A 894 -14.60 24.87 15.52
N ASN A 895 -15.63 24.30 14.89
CA ASN A 895 -16.26 23.06 15.33
C ASN A 895 -16.23 22.02 14.19
N LYS A 896 -15.73 20.83 14.50
CA LYS A 896 -15.73 19.69 13.58
C LYS A 896 -17.09 19.03 13.59
N VAL A 897 -17.88 19.24 12.54
CA VAL A 897 -19.17 18.56 12.35
C VAL A 897 -18.95 17.08 12.04
N ASN A 898 -18.01 16.80 11.13
CA ASN A 898 -17.57 15.46 10.76
C ASN A 898 -16.25 15.58 9.96
N PRO A 899 -15.58 14.48 9.58
CA PRO A 899 -14.31 14.54 8.83
C PRO A 899 -14.34 15.32 7.52
N THR A 900 -15.52 15.51 6.92
CA THR A 900 -15.70 16.21 5.63
C THR A 900 -16.35 17.58 5.76
N LYS A 901 -16.61 18.06 7.01
CA LYS A 901 -17.29 19.33 7.25
C LYS A 901 -16.92 19.98 8.58
N TYR A 902 -16.58 21.25 8.50
CA TYR A 902 -16.23 22.10 9.65
C TYR A 902 -17.03 23.39 9.60
N THR A 903 -17.39 23.94 10.76
CA THR A 903 -17.97 25.26 10.90
C THR A 903 -16.95 26.13 11.62
N LEU A 904 -16.67 27.32 11.07
CA LEU A 904 -15.75 28.30 11.61
C LEU A 904 -16.52 29.55 12.01
N GLU A 905 -16.21 30.07 13.18
CA GLU A 905 -16.63 31.40 13.62
C GLU A 905 -15.44 32.34 13.48
N ILE A 906 -15.59 33.35 12.66
CA ILE A 906 -14.57 34.37 12.39
C ILE A 906 -15.02 35.66 13.04
N THR A 907 -14.14 36.29 13.78
CA THR A 907 -14.39 37.60 14.39
C THR A 907 -13.24 38.57 14.12
N ASN A 908 -13.59 39.84 13.93
CA ASN A 908 -12.66 40.94 13.67
C ASN A 908 -11.96 40.83 12.28
N ALA A 909 -12.65 40.33 11.26
CA ALA A 909 -12.11 40.19 9.90
C ALA A 909 -12.37 41.48 9.09
N VAL A 910 -11.65 42.57 9.40
CA VAL A 910 -11.81 43.86 8.71
C VAL A 910 -10.90 44.03 7.51
N GLU A 911 -9.79 43.29 7.45
CA GLU A 911 -8.79 43.32 6.37
C GLU A 911 -8.76 41.97 5.62
N PRO A 912 -8.22 41.92 4.39
CA PRO A 912 -7.98 40.67 3.68
C PRO A 912 -7.01 39.78 4.47
N TYR A 913 -7.30 38.47 4.53
CA TYR A 913 -6.44 37.52 5.24
C TYR A 913 -6.36 36.17 4.55
N ASN A 914 -5.32 35.39 4.87
CA ASN A 914 -5.18 33.99 4.45
C ASN A 914 -5.69 33.06 5.54
N LEU A 915 -6.62 32.17 5.19
CA LEU A 915 -7.09 31.11 6.05
C LEU A 915 -6.35 29.83 5.68
N ILE A 916 -5.57 29.27 6.60
CA ILE A 916 -4.91 27.96 6.43
C ILE A 916 -5.72 26.89 7.12
N PHE A 917 -5.88 25.75 6.42
CA PHE A 917 -6.48 24.52 6.92
C PHE A 917 -5.46 23.38 6.81
N ASN A 918 -4.98 22.90 7.96
CA ASN A 918 -3.92 21.88 8.08
C ASN A 918 -4.40 20.46 7.77
N GLU A 919 -4.96 20.28 6.56
CA GLU A 919 -5.31 19.00 5.94
C GLU A 919 -4.77 18.97 4.51
N THR A 920 -4.51 17.78 3.97
CA THR A 920 -4.00 17.60 2.61
C THR A 920 -4.85 18.37 1.59
N PHE A 921 -4.17 19.09 0.72
CA PHE A 921 -4.79 19.91 -0.31
C PHE A 921 -5.64 19.06 -1.26
N ASP A 922 -6.89 19.47 -1.41
CA ASP A 922 -7.80 18.93 -2.42
C ASP A 922 -8.74 20.02 -2.93
N LYS A 923 -8.82 20.16 -4.26
CA LYS A 923 -9.69 21.15 -4.90
C LYS A 923 -11.20 21.00 -4.57
N ASN A 924 -11.59 19.86 -4.00
CA ASN A 924 -12.98 19.61 -3.59
C ASN A 924 -13.29 20.14 -2.18
N TRP A 925 -12.29 20.58 -1.41
CA TRP A 925 -12.52 21.41 -0.25
C TRP A 925 -13.02 22.79 -0.68
N LYS A 926 -14.18 23.19 -0.20
CA LYS A 926 -14.84 24.44 -0.55
C LYS A 926 -15.20 25.24 0.69
N LEU A 927 -15.19 26.54 0.54
CA LEU A 927 -15.51 27.50 1.57
C LEU A 927 -16.84 28.18 1.28
N TYR A 928 -17.75 28.17 2.26
CA TYR A 928 -19.09 28.75 2.11
C TYR A 928 -19.35 29.81 3.18
N PHE A 929 -19.77 30.99 2.75
CA PHE A 929 -20.27 32.08 3.61
C PHE A 929 -21.76 31.91 3.84
N GLY A 930 -22.23 32.03 5.10
CA GLY A 930 -23.63 31.82 5.48
C GLY A 930 -24.20 30.46 5.08
N GLY A 931 -23.36 29.47 4.84
CA GLY A 931 -23.73 28.12 4.46
C GLY A 931 -24.24 27.92 3.03
N LYS A 932 -24.28 28.98 2.22
CA LYS A 932 -24.87 28.92 0.87
C LYS A 932 -23.97 29.47 -0.23
N LYS A 933 -23.31 30.60 0.00
CA LYS A 933 -22.49 31.29 -1.00
C LYS A 933 -21.06 30.72 -0.97
N GLU A 934 -20.61 30.07 -2.04
CA GLU A 934 -19.21 29.66 -2.20
C GLU A 934 -18.35 30.90 -2.37
N ILE A 935 -17.23 30.98 -1.62
CA ILE A 935 -16.33 32.14 -1.64
C ILE A 935 -14.89 31.67 -1.91
N ALA A 936 -14.07 32.59 -2.42
CA ALA A 936 -12.63 32.42 -2.65
C ALA A 936 -12.21 31.13 -3.39
N SER A 937 -13.08 30.58 -4.26
CA SER A 937 -12.78 29.34 -5.01
C SER A 937 -11.65 29.50 -6.03
N ASP A 938 -11.49 30.70 -6.60
CA ASP A 938 -10.42 31.11 -7.49
C ASP A 938 -9.08 31.32 -6.76
N ARG A 939 -9.12 31.48 -5.45
CA ARG A 939 -8.00 31.79 -4.54
C ARG A 939 -7.74 30.66 -3.53
N HIS A 940 -8.16 29.43 -3.88
CA HIS A 940 -7.85 28.22 -3.14
C HIS A 940 -6.56 27.59 -3.65
N VAL A 941 -5.54 27.50 -2.81
CA VAL A 941 -4.19 27.06 -3.17
C VAL A 941 -3.62 26.08 -2.17
N MET A 942 -2.57 25.39 -2.59
CA MET A 942 -1.76 24.55 -1.71
C MET A 942 -0.70 25.42 -1.02
N ILE A 943 -0.57 25.27 0.30
CA ILE A 943 0.45 25.89 1.14
C ILE A 943 1.18 24.83 1.97
N ASN A 944 2.37 25.13 2.47
CA ASN A 944 3.16 24.23 3.30
C ASN A 944 3.51 22.89 2.61
N GLY A 945 3.47 22.86 1.28
CA GLY A 945 3.66 21.64 0.50
C GLY A 945 2.52 20.62 0.57
N TYR A 946 1.49 20.83 1.41
CA TYR A 946 0.40 19.87 1.54
C TYR A 946 -0.95 20.48 1.95
N ALA A 947 -0.99 21.61 2.64
CA ALA A 947 -2.19 22.14 3.29
C ALA A 947 -3.04 23.01 2.34
N ASN A 948 -4.30 23.22 2.70
CA ASN A 948 -5.20 24.13 1.98
C ASN A 948 -5.04 25.56 2.50
N ALA A 949 -5.12 26.54 1.59
CA ALA A 949 -5.20 27.95 1.93
C ALA A 949 -6.19 28.69 1.05
N TRP A 950 -6.93 29.64 1.61
CA TRP A 950 -7.83 30.55 0.91
C TRP A 950 -7.47 31.98 1.24
N PHE A 951 -7.37 32.83 0.23
CA PHE A 951 -7.25 34.27 0.42
C PHE A 951 -8.65 34.89 0.43
N ILE A 952 -9.09 35.37 1.60
CA ILE A 952 -10.43 35.91 1.86
C ILE A 952 -10.35 37.42 1.90
N LYS A 953 -11.27 38.09 1.16
CA LYS A 953 -11.41 39.54 1.14
C LYS A 953 -12.71 39.93 1.85
N PRO A 954 -12.80 41.12 2.45
CA PRO A 954 -14.04 41.60 3.08
C PRO A 954 -15.25 41.57 2.12
N THR A 955 -15.02 41.80 0.84
CA THR A 955 -16.08 41.74 -0.21
C THR A 955 -16.64 40.34 -0.43
N ASP A 956 -15.96 39.29 -0.03
CA ASP A 956 -16.46 37.92 -0.13
C ASP A 956 -17.55 37.64 0.92
N THR A 957 -17.49 38.33 2.05
CA THR A 957 -18.35 38.18 3.22
C THR A 957 -19.24 39.41 3.45
N ASP A 958 -19.58 40.12 2.36
CA ASP A 958 -20.46 41.30 2.35
C ASP A 958 -19.98 42.37 3.34
N ASN A 959 -18.65 42.52 3.51
CA ASN A 959 -17.92 43.40 4.43
C ASN A 959 -18.33 43.26 5.92
N GLN A 960 -18.81 42.08 6.32
CA GLN A 960 -19.08 41.77 7.72
C GLN A 960 -17.76 41.45 8.43
N PRO A 961 -17.47 42.04 9.62
CA PRO A 961 -16.28 41.72 10.38
C PRO A 961 -16.41 40.40 11.16
N ASP A 962 -17.65 40.03 11.53
CA ASP A 962 -17.96 38.81 12.28
C ASP A 962 -18.92 37.93 11.48
N TYR A 963 -18.55 36.70 11.24
CA TYR A 963 -19.34 35.82 10.41
C TYR A 963 -18.98 34.35 10.58
N THR A 964 -19.83 33.47 10.04
CA THR A 964 -19.65 32.03 10.05
C THR A 964 -19.26 31.54 8.65
N LEU A 965 -18.22 30.69 8.59
CA LEU A 965 -17.83 29.95 7.40
C LEU A 965 -18.08 28.46 7.57
N ILE A 966 -18.39 27.78 6.48
CA ILE A 966 -18.44 26.33 6.40
C ILE A 966 -17.35 25.87 5.43
N VAL A 967 -16.45 25.01 5.92
CA VAL A 967 -15.49 24.29 5.10
C VAL A 967 -16.04 22.90 4.85
N GLU A 968 -16.26 22.52 3.58
CA GLU A 968 -16.91 21.27 3.23
C GLU A 968 -16.20 20.57 2.06
N TYR A 969 -15.99 19.27 2.20
CA TYR A 969 -15.50 18.40 1.13
C TYR A 969 -16.68 17.99 0.24
N THR A 970 -16.87 18.69 -0.87
CA THR A 970 -18.10 18.63 -1.67
C THR A 970 -18.38 17.28 -2.34
N SER A 971 -17.34 16.50 -2.63
CA SER A 971 -17.49 15.15 -3.18
C SER A 971 -18.30 14.23 -2.27
N GLN A 972 -18.36 14.52 -0.96
CA GLN A 972 -19.15 13.75 0.01
C GLN A 972 -20.65 13.78 -0.31
N ARG A 973 -21.17 14.86 -0.86
CA ARG A 973 -22.58 14.99 -1.23
C ARG A 973 -22.98 13.96 -2.29
N LEU A 974 -22.16 13.83 -3.35
CA LEU A 974 -22.39 12.86 -4.41
C LEU A 974 -22.24 11.42 -3.91
N PHE A 975 -21.25 11.17 -3.05
CA PHE A 975 -21.09 9.87 -2.41
C PHE A 975 -22.35 9.44 -1.64
N TYR A 976 -22.92 10.33 -0.82
CA TYR A 976 -24.15 10.03 -0.08
C TYR A 976 -25.33 9.77 -1.01
N PHE A 977 -25.47 10.54 -2.06
CA PHE A 977 -26.53 10.29 -3.04
C PHE A 977 -26.42 8.89 -3.65
N LEU A 978 -25.23 8.53 -4.12
CA LEU A 978 -24.97 7.22 -4.72
C LEU A 978 -25.13 6.06 -3.71
N LEU A 979 -24.74 6.27 -2.47
CA LEU A 979 -24.93 5.30 -1.39
C LEU A 979 -26.42 5.08 -1.12
N VAL A 980 -27.22 6.15 -1.03
CA VAL A 980 -28.68 6.07 -0.81
C VAL A 980 -29.36 5.29 -1.94
N VAL A 981 -28.98 5.53 -3.20
CA VAL A 981 -29.48 4.76 -4.35
C VAL A 981 -29.18 3.27 -4.18
N CYS A 982 -27.94 2.92 -3.80
CA CYS A 982 -27.55 1.54 -3.56
C CYS A 982 -28.35 0.88 -2.42
N VAL A 983 -28.53 1.60 -1.30
CA VAL A 983 -29.30 1.12 -0.14
C VAL A 983 -30.78 0.88 -0.48
N ILE A 984 -31.39 1.79 -1.24
CA ILE A 984 -32.79 1.62 -1.70
C ILE A 984 -32.93 0.35 -2.56
N LEU A 985 -32.01 0.13 -3.49
CA LEU A 985 -31.98 -1.08 -4.31
C LEU A 985 -31.85 -2.35 -3.46
N PHE A 986 -30.94 -2.33 -2.49
CA PHE A 986 -30.70 -3.46 -1.58
C PHE A 986 -31.94 -3.78 -0.75
N ILE A 987 -32.56 -2.76 -0.13
CA ILE A 987 -33.76 -2.92 0.69
C ILE A 987 -34.93 -3.44 -0.17
N GLY A 988 -35.17 -2.85 -1.34
CA GLY A 988 -36.23 -3.28 -2.25
C GLY A 988 -36.07 -4.74 -2.69
N ALA A 989 -34.83 -5.13 -3.06
CA ALA A 989 -34.53 -6.51 -3.44
C ALA A 989 -34.72 -7.49 -2.25
N SER A 990 -34.27 -7.09 -1.07
CA SER A 990 -34.37 -7.91 0.16
C SER A 990 -35.84 -8.10 0.58
N VAL A 991 -36.62 -7.04 0.59
CA VAL A 991 -38.08 -7.11 0.88
C VAL A 991 -38.80 -8.02 -0.12
N PHE A 992 -38.48 -7.90 -1.42
CA PHE A 992 -39.05 -8.78 -2.43
C PHE A 992 -38.68 -10.25 -2.21
N LEU A 993 -37.44 -10.54 -1.82
CA LEU A 993 -37.00 -11.91 -1.52
C LEU A 993 -37.74 -12.48 -0.29
N LEU A 994 -37.89 -11.69 0.76
CA LEU A 994 -38.64 -12.10 1.98
C LEU A 994 -40.10 -12.35 1.65
N TRP A 995 -40.73 -11.45 0.91
CA TRP A 995 -42.11 -11.64 0.45
C TRP A 995 -42.26 -12.91 -0.40
N TYR A 996 -41.35 -13.15 -1.35
CA TYR A 996 -41.37 -14.36 -2.16
C TYR A 996 -41.27 -15.64 -1.30
N VAL A 997 -40.37 -15.65 -0.32
CA VAL A 997 -40.23 -16.77 0.63
C VAL A 997 -41.54 -16.96 1.44
N TYR A 998 -42.10 -15.89 1.96
CA TYR A 998 -43.37 -15.93 2.70
C TYR A 998 -44.52 -16.52 1.86
N VAL A 999 -44.70 -16.06 0.64
CA VAL A 999 -45.71 -16.57 -0.29
C VAL A 999 -45.51 -18.06 -0.58
N LYS A 1000 -44.26 -18.49 -0.75
CA LYS A 1000 -43.91 -19.91 -0.95
C LYS A 1000 -44.22 -20.76 0.23
N ILE A 1001 -43.92 -20.31 1.46
CA ILE A 1001 -44.24 -21.00 2.70
C ILE A 1001 -45.76 -21.10 2.86
N LYS A 1002 -46.51 -20.01 2.65
CA LYS A 1002 -47.97 -19.98 2.72
C LYS A 1002 -48.62 -20.96 1.73
N LYS A 1003 -48.13 -21.07 0.50
CA LYS A 1003 -48.56 -22.07 -0.45
C LYS A 1003 -48.30 -23.50 -0.01
N LEU A 1004 -47.13 -23.79 0.60
CA LEU A 1004 -46.80 -25.11 1.16
C LEU A 1004 -47.63 -25.46 2.40
N GLN A 1005 -48.20 -24.48 3.10
CA GLN A 1005 -49.11 -24.71 4.24
C GLN A 1005 -50.54 -25.02 3.80
N LEU A 1006 -50.94 -24.53 2.59
CA LEU A 1006 -52.26 -24.73 1.99
C LEU A 1006 -52.38 -26.04 1.16
N THR A 1007 -51.25 -26.59 0.74
CA THR A 1007 -51.13 -27.93 0.15
C THR A 1007 -50.71 -28.96 1.20
#